data_029028a00b87927c595bcb146cddbd39
#
_entry.id   029028a00b87927c595bcb146cddbd39
#
_cell.length_a   1.000
_cell.length_b   1.000
_cell.length_c   1.000
_cell.angle_alpha   90.00
_cell.angle_beta   90.00
_cell.angle_gamma   90.00
#
_symmetry.space_group_name_H-M   'P 1'
#
loop_
_entity.id
_entity.type
_entity.pdbx_description
1 polymer ?
#
loop_
_entity_poly.entity_id
_entity_poly.type
_entity_poly.pdbx_seq_one_letter_code
_entity_poly.pdbx_strand_id
1 'polypeptide(L)'
;MNNKIGFTLLFLFGFVLGLILLTNDARAQQPASGSKPAQPSATAQNPEGPYTITSSIEFGVRGIAIDGNADIYRSQLNYTPGFRIFDASLFMQSKDNDAPVFDSLMISSFGWGNDPNRHLRVNAEKTKAYRFDANYRRFDYFNSLTNIALGQHRSNTEYRQGDFDLTILPQNQRAKFYLGYSLNRNSGPAVSTIRFNGDEYPAAYPVRAASDEYRVGADARVSVFDISFMQGWRFFKDDTEYLITVPHPGNNPTNTAKINDFFRSAPTRGETPFTRLSVHTLINRRLDFTGRYIYTSGTTRYTFFQNGTGTDSSNNKVNSDIITQNGGSKRPYGMGDVAATFFVTDRFRISETFRVNNFRINGADLLSEVLLRSRVTAGGETTLPPVLTNTLAFRTIKYRRFLNLIEADLDISRWLSVHAGYRYTDRHVEVGFDDISIGTPAGPEVETFDNRTNTFIFGFKAKPVKIWSLYFDLERGESDNVFTRVDNYDFTNVRVRSILRPNRTLSFNASVVTKDNANPSVTEDNRAFGVNVKGRVFTSSVDWSPSQKWSASGGYTHSRVTSDAEIILAFSGSPSTPGQSRYFSRDNFFFVNGFCQLSSRAQLFAGYRFHKDPGQGNRLSTQKLLIGSFKYESQAPEAKFVLKVNKNVDWIAGYQYVAYQEQFPKGDFYRAHLPYTSLRISFGRPE
;
A
#
# COMPACT_ATOMS: atom_id res chain seq x y z
N MET A 1 5.65 14.94 -26.23
CA MET A 1 5.51 16.09 -25.32
C MET A 1 6.06 15.83 -23.88
N ASN A 2 6.96 14.86 -23.69
CA ASN A 2 7.35 14.38 -22.34
C ASN A 2 8.68 14.95 -21.79
N ASN A 3 9.40 15.77 -22.54
CA ASN A 3 10.73 16.28 -22.09
C ASN A 3 10.70 17.65 -21.38
N LYS A 4 9.59 18.38 -21.43
CA LYS A 4 9.54 19.73 -20.84
C LYS A 4 9.32 19.76 -19.32
N ILE A 5 8.63 18.77 -18.75
CA ILE A 5 8.36 18.74 -17.29
C ILE A 5 9.60 18.30 -16.50
N GLY A 6 10.38 17.36 -17.02
CA GLY A 6 11.67 16.98 -16.42
C GLY A 6 12.69 18.12 -16.41
N PHE A 7 12.68 18.95 -17.47
CA PHE A 7 13.57 20.10 -17.58
C PHE A 7 13.19 21.25 -16.62
N THR A 8 11.90 21.47 -16.38
CA THR A 8 11.41 22.51 -15.45
C THR A 8 11.72 22.14 -13.99
N LEU A 9 11.62 20.84 -13.60
CA LEU A 9 12.01 20.39 -12.27
C LEU A 9 13.53 20.42 -12.05
N LEU A 10 14.34 20.08 -13.07
CA LEU A 10 15.78 20.26 -13.02
C LEU A 10 16.19 21.75 -12.94
N PHE A 11 15.45 22.64 -13.61
CA PHE A 11 15.68 24.07 -13.56
C PHE A 11 15.34 24.67 -12.19
N LEU A 12 14.25 24.21 -11.54
CA LEU A 12 13.93 24.61 -10.16
C LEU A 12 14.99 24.09 -9.15
N PHE A 13 15.47 22.88 -9.33
CA PHE A 13 16.54 22.32 -8.48
C PHE A 13 17.90 23.00 -8.74
N GLY A 14 18.22 23.30 -10.00
CA GLY A 14 19.41 24.08 -10.38
C GLY A 14 19.31 25.53 -9.92
N PHE A 15 18.11 26.11 -9.93
CA PHE A 15 17.86 27.46 -9.45
C PHE A 15 17.99 27.56 -7.92
N VAL A 16 17.50 26.56 -7.16
CA VAL A 16 17.67 26.49 -5.70
C VAL A 16 19.13 26.23 -5.33
N LEU A 17 19.84 25.37 -6.06
CA LEU A 17 21.28 25.14 -5.85
C LEU A 17 22.11 26.37 -6.24
N GLY A 18 21.75 27.07 -7.30
CA GLY A 18 22.38 28.33 -7.74
C GLY A 18 22.17 29.47 -6.75
N LEU A 19 20.97 29.57 -6.13
CA LEU A 19 20.69 30.53 -5.07
C LEU A 19 21.51 30.25 -3.78
N ILE A 20 21.77 29.00 -3.48
CA ILE A 20 22.64 28.60 -2.33
C ILE A 20 24.11 28.98 -2.57
N LEU A 21 24.57 28.94 -3.84
CA LEU A 21 25.95 29.28 -4.20
C LEU A 21 26.19 30.79 -4.32
N LEU A 22 25.12 31.59 -4.51
CA LEU A 22 25.23 33.05 -4.65
C LEU A 22 25.09 33.84 -3.34
N THR A 23 24.75 33.15 -2.23
CA THR A 23 24.62 33.81 -0.92
C THR A 23 25.78 33.40 -0.02
N ASN A 24 26.93 34.07 -0.16
CA ASN A 24 28.13 33.77 0.61
C ASN A 24 28.06 34.09 2.12
N ASP A 25 26.91 34.50 2.66
CA ASP A 25 26.76 34.94 4.06
C ASP A 25 25.54 34.37 4.82
N ALA A 26 24.96 33.24 4.43
CA ALA A 26 23.81 32.67 5.16
C ALA A 26 24.20 31.51 6.10
N ARG A 27 23.80 31.57 7.38
CA ARG A 27 24.07 30.59 8.45
C ARG A 27 22.80 29.84 8.87
N ALA A 28 22.80 28.49 8.97
CA ALA A 28 21.64 27.60 9.04
C ALA A 28 21.44 26.61 10.23
N GLN A 29 20.25 26.10 10.49
CA GLN A 29 19.84 25.17 11.58
C GLN A 29 19.13 23.87 11.15
N GLN A 30 19.26 22.81 11.95
CA GLN A 30 18.79 21.44 11.71
C GLN A 30 17.39 21.20 12.30
N PRO A 31 16.46 20.51 11.62
CA PRO A 31 15.21 20.05 12.24
C PRO A 31 15.41 18.76 13.04
N ALA A 32 14.92 18.75 14.28
CA ALA A 32 14.85 17.55 15.09
C ALA A 32 13.64 16.69 14.69
N SER A 33 13.85 15.39 14.61
CA SER A 33 12.76 14.43 14.41
C SER A 33 11.85 14.39 15.64
N GLY A 34 10.60 14.77 15.48
CA GLY A 34 9.52 14.34 16.39
C GLY A 34 9.22 15.19 17.61
N SER A 35 9.63 16.44 17.69
CA SER A 35 9.20 17.36 18.77
C SER A 35 8.55 18.63 18.22
N LYS A 36 7.54 19.15 18.91
CA LYS A 36 6.92 20.46 18.67
C LYS A 36 8.00 21.53 18.48
N PRO A 37 7.84 22.47 17.53
CA PRO A 37 8.81 23.56 17.38
C PRO A 37 8.86 24.39 18.67
N ALA A 38 10.04 24.45 19.28
CA ALA A 38 10.32 25.41 20.33
C ALA A 38 10.37 26.80 19.71
N GLN A 39 9.71 27.78 20.32
CA GLN A 39 9.84 29.19 19.94
C GLN A 39 11.30 29.62 20.04
N PRO A 40 11.86 30.29 19.03
CA PRO A 40 13.22 30.76 19.07
C PRO A 40 13.36 31.92 20.04
N SER A 41 14.24 31.77 21.01
CA SER A 41 14.71 32.90 21.81
C SER A 41 15.56 33.84 20.93
N ALA A 42 15.23 35.11 20.96
CA ALA A 42 15.89 36.14 20.17
C ALA A 42 17.34 36.36 20.61
N THR A 43 18.24 36.38 19.67
CA THR A 43 19.34 37.31 19.38
C THR A 43 20.42 36.64 18.52
N ALA A 44 20.16 36.60 17.23
CA ALA A 44 21.23 36.43 16.24
C ALA A 44 21.23 37.67 15.35
N GLN A 45 22.39 38.30 15.15
CA GLN A 45 22.56 39.43 14.24
C GLN A 45 22.06 39.07 12.84
N ASN A 46 21.24 39.93 12.31
CA ASN A 46 20.37 39.75 11.16
C ASN A 46 21.13 39.98 9.84
N PRO A 47 21.26 39.00 8.93
CA PRO A 47 21.63 39.31 7.56
C PRO A 47 20.52 40.15 6.91
N GLU A 48 20.90 41.14 6.12
CA GLU A 48 19.97 41.97 5.35
C GLU A 48 19.13 41.13 4.41
N GLY A 49 17.84 41.06 4.63
CA GLY A 49 16.86 40.33 3.82
C GLY A 49 15.58 40.01 4.58
N PRO A 50 14.43 39.84 3.87
CA PRO A 50 13.12 39.64 4.49
C PRO A 50 12.91 38.25 5.12
N TYR A 51 13.86 37.31 4.97
CA TYR A 51 13.73 35.93 5.45
C TYR A 51 14.82 35.53 6.44
N THR A 52 14.44 34.73 7.41
CA THR A 52 15.35 33.86 8.17
C THR A 52 15.49 32.55 7.40
N ILE A 53 16.72 32.13 7.11
CA ILE A 53 16.99 30.94 6.30
C ILE A 53 17.68 29.89 7.15
N THR A 54 17.15 28.67 7.07
CA THR A 54 17.68 27.46 7.71
C THR A 54 17.84 26.39 6.64
N SER A 55 19.03 25.83 6.42
CA SER A 55 19.20 24.74 5.47
C SER A 55 20.21 23.71 5.92
N SER A 56 20.08 22.49 5.44
CA SER A 56 21.09 21.45 5.58
C SER A 56 21.13 20.57 4.34
N ILE A 57 22.30 20.07 4.03
CA ILE A 57 22.50 19.06 3.00
C ILE A 57 23.46 18.00 3.52
N GLU A 58 23.07 16.73 3.40
CA GLU A 58 23.90 15.56 3.70
C GLU A 58 24.20 14.82 2.39
N PHE A 59 25.45 14.75 2.00
CA PHE A 59 25.91 14.05 0.81
C PHE A 59 27.11 13.16 1.13
N GLY A 60 27.27 12.08 0.37
CA GLY A 60 28.34 11.14 0.62
C GLY A 60 28.29 9.93 -0.28
N VAL A 61 28.95 8.87 0.15
CA VAL A 61 29.07 7.64 -0.62
C VAL A 61 28.65 6.43 0.22
N ARG A 62 28.06 5.43 -0.44
CA ARG A 62 27.79 4.11 0.14
C ARG A 62 28.51 3.05 -0.66
N GLY A 63 29.23 2.17 0.05
CA GLY A 63 29.75 0.92 -0.47
C GLY A 63 28.71 -0.20 -0.32
N ILE A 64 28.79 -1.22 -1.17
CA ILE A 64 27.95 -2.41 -1.08
C ILE A 64 28.78 -3.63 -1.43
N ALA A 65 28.74 -4.65 -0.56
CA ALA A 65 29.23 -5.98 -0.85
C ALA A 65 28.11 -6.98 -0.57
N ILE A 66 27.81 -7.86 -1.53
CA ILE A 66 26.75 -8.85 -1.45
C ILE A 66 27.36 -10.24 -1.63
N ASP A 67 27.07 -11.14 -0.71
CA ASP A 67 27.30 -12.56 -0.79
C ASP A 67 25.96 -13.30 -0.90
N GLY A 68 25.85 -14.25 -1.82
CA GLY A 68 24.61 -14.99 -2.08
C GLY A 68 23.77 -14.42 -3.22
N ASN A 69 22.42 -14.54 -3.12
CA ASN A 69 21.49 -14.21 -4.20
C ASN A 69 21.26 -12.70 -4.32
N ALA A 70 21.88 -12.09 -5.34
CA ALA A 70 21.75 -10.66 -5.60
C ALA A 70 20.31 -10.24 -6.03
N ASP A 71 19.55 -11.12 -6.67
CA ASP A 71 18.18 -10.82 -7.07
C ASP A 71 17.22 -10.75 -5.88
N ILE A 72 17.40 -11.59 -4.86
CA ILE A 72 16.64 -11.49 -3.61
C ILE A 72 17.05 -10.21 -2.86
N TYR A 73 18.35 -9.91 -2.77
CA TYR A 73 18.80 -8.64 -2.20
C TYR A 73 18.14 -7.43 -2.89
N ARG A 74 18.13 -7.43 -4.24
CA ARG A 74 17.50 -6.35 -5.01
C ARG A 74 15.98 -6.28 -4.81
N SER A 75 15.32 -7.43 -4.66
CA SER A 75 13.87 -7.49 -4.42
C SER A 75 13.49 -6.91 -3.04
N GLN A 76 14.40 -6.92 -2.07
CA GLN A 76 14.13 -6.45 -0.71
C GLN A 76 14.69 -5.05 -0.42
N LEU A 77 15.91 -4.75 -0.82
CA LEU A 77 16.62 -3.52 -0.47
C LEU A 77 16.92 -2.62 -1.68
N ASN A 78 17.40 -3.19 -2.76
CA ASN A 78 17.73 -2.54 -4.03
C ASN A 78 18.66 -1.31 -3.92
N TYR A 79 19.45 -1.19 -2.85
CA TYR A 79 20.48 -0.16 -2.81
C TYR A 79 21.59 -0.48 -3.80
N THR A 80 22.16 0.57 -4.42
CA THR A 80 23.32 0.46 -5.30
C THR A 80 24.50 1.25 -4.74
N PRO A 81 25.77 0.92 -5.05
CA PRO A 81 26.92 1.67 -4.56
C PRO A 81 27.04 3.05 -5.23
N GLY A 82 27.78 3.97 -4.62
CA GLY A 82 28.15 5.25 -5.22
C GLY A 82 27.68 6.48 -4.44
N PHE A 83 27.86 7.64 -5.09
CA PHE A 83 27.52 8.95 -4.53
C PHE A 83 26.00 9.16 -4.42
N ARG A 84 25.58 9.89 -3.38
CA ARG A 84 24.19 10.25 -3.14
C ARG A 84 24.02 11.46 -2.25
N ILE A 85 22.86 12.08 -2.35
CA ILE A 85 22.33 13.03 -1.38
C ILE A 85 21.41 12.24 -0.44
N PHE A 86 21.85 12.04 0.80
CA PHE A 86 21.09 11.30 1.81
C PHE A 86 19.88 12.09 2.28
N ASP A 87 20.10 13.40 2.51
CA ASP A 87 19.07 14.31 2.99
C ASP A 87 19.38 15.74 2.56
N ALA A 88 18.35 16.53 2.26
CA ALA A 88 18.50 17.96 2.03
C ALA A 88 17.24 18.68 2.54
N SER A 89 17.42 19.77 3.23
CA SER A 89 16.32 20.60 3.72
C SER A 89 16.64 22.08 3.57
N LEU A 90 15.60 22.85 3.23
CA LEU A 90 15.61 24.31 3.22
C LEU A 90 14.35 24.79 3.91
N PHE A 91 14.51 25.63 4.90
CA PHE A 91 13.42 26.32 5.55
C PHE A 91 13.68 27.84 5.51
N MET A 92 12.69 28.59 5.01
CA MET A 92 12.71 30.04 4.95
C MET A 92 11.46 30.56 5.66
N GLN A 93 11.65 31.49 6.59
CA GLN A 93 10.58 32.12 7.34
C GLN A 93 10.69 33.64 7.18
N SER A 94 9.61 34.29 6.79
CA SER A 94 9.54 35.74 6.78
C SER A 94 9.68 36.31 8.17
N LYS A 95 10.44 37.39 8.31
CA LYS A 95 10.69 38.05 9.61
C LYS A 95 9.44 38.74 10.16
N ASP A 96 8.68 39.38 9.26
CA ASP A 96 7.55 40.26 9.61
C ASP A 96 6.21 39.73 9.07
N ASN A 97 6.17 38.50 8.51
CA ASN A 97 5.03 37.93 7.79
C ASN A 97 4.52 38.80 6.63
N ASP A 98 5.36 39.64 6.08
CA ASP A 98 5.03 40.60 4.99
C ASP A 98 5.94 40.42 3.76
N ALA A 99 6.65 39.33 3.65
CA ALA A 99 7.44 39.03 2.46
C ALA A 99 6.55 38.86 1.23
N PRO A 100 6.99 39.28 0.02
CA PRO A 100 6.08 39.45 -1.14
C PRO A 100 5.53 38.13 -1.66
N VAL A 101 6.25 37.02 -1.59
CA VAL A 101 5.87 35.76 -2.23
C VAL A 101 5.34 34.73 -1.24
N PHE A 102 6.03 34.45 -0.16
CA PHE A 102 5.60 33.50 0.88
C PHE A 102 6.06 33.97 2.25
N ASP A 103 5.37 33.58 3.29
CA ASP A 103 5.76 33.82 4.68
C ASP A 103 6.58 32.64 5.21
N SER A 104 6.30 31.43 4.74
CA SER A 104 7.13 30.24 5.02
C SER A 104 7.30 29.40 3.75
N LEU A 105 8.52 28.88 3.58
CA LEU A 105 8.87 27.88 2.57
C LEU A 105 9.66 26.76 3.22
N MET A 106 9.19 25.53 3.07
CA MET A 106 9.90 24.33 3.46
C MET A 106 10.12 23.43 2.24
N ILE A 107 11.37 23.09 1.97
CA ILE A 107 11.73 22.07 0.99
C ILE A 107 12.49 20.98 1.74
N SER A 108 12.08 19.73 1.57
CA SER A 108 12.80 18.57 2.10
C SER A 108 12.92 17.50 1.03
N SER A 109 14.08 16.85 1.00
CA SER A 109 14.40 15.88 -0.04
C SER A 109 15.34 14.82 0.51
N PHE A 110 15.20 13.57 0.08
CA PHE A 110 16.11 12.50 0.47
C PHE A 110 16.28 11.43 -0.63
N GLY A 111 17.39 10.67 -0.55
CA GLY A 111 17.62 9.46 -1.35
C GLY A 111 18.02 9.72 -2.80
N TRP A 112 18.42 10.92 -3.20
CA TRP A 112 18.82 11.22 -4.57
C TRP A 112 20.23 10.70 -4.89
N GLY A 113 20.38 10.19 -6.09
CA GLY A 113 21.57 9.46 -6.55
C GLY A 113 21.24 7.98 -6.74
N ASN A 114 21.85 7.13 -5.93
CA ASN A 114 21.80 5.67 -6.10
C ASN A 114 20.89 4.95 -5.08
N ASP A 115 19.96 5.64 -4.42
CA ASP A 115 18.96 5.00 -3.56
C ASP A 115 17.69 4.66 -4.35
N PRO A 116 17.03 3.51 -4.07
CA PRO A 116 15.81 3.11 -4.77
C PRO A 116 14.62 4.01 -4.46
N ASN A 117 14.60 4.66 -3.29
CA ASN A 117 13.54 5.55 -2.85
C ASN A 117 14.02 6.99 -2.83
N ARG A 118 13.37 7.86 -3.59
CA ARG A 118 13.67 9.29 -3.72
C ARG A 118 12.42 10.08 -3.40
N HIS A 119 12.59 11.15 -2.63
CA HIS A 119 11.47 11.97 -2.18
C HIS A 119 11.83 13.44 -2.24
N LEU A 120 10.86 14.24 -2.68
CA LEU A 120 10.88 15.70 -2.63
C LEU A 120 9.55 16.20 -2.09
N ARG A 121 9.60 17.02 -1.08
CA ARG A 121 8.44 17.74 -0.54
C ARG A 121 8.71 19.23 -0.56
N VAL A 122 7.71 19.98 -1.00
CA VAL A 122 7.69 21.44 -0.97
C VAL A 122 6.41 21.89 -0.28
N ASN A 123 6.55 22.75 0.71
CA ASN A 123 5.43 23.43 1.33
C ASN A 123 5.73 24.93 1.31
N ALA A 124 4.85 25.71 0.72
CA ALA A 124 4.94 27.17 0.68
C ALA A 124 3.63 27.79 1.17
N GLU A 125 3.70 28.70 2.10
CA GLU A 125 2.53 29.35 2.67
C GLU A 125 2.70 30.88 2.67
N LYS A 126 1.70 31.57 2.15
CA LYS A 126 1.49 33.00 2.34
C LYS A 126 0.27 33.19 3.22
N THR A 127 0.47 33.74 4.38
CA THR A 127 -0.57 33.99 5.40
C THR A 127 -1.79 34.64 4.77
N LYS A 128 -2.99 34.10 5.03
CA LYS A 128 -4.30 34.52 4.51
C LYS A 128 -4.49 34.38 3.00
N ALA A 129 -3.45 34.18 2.17
CA ALA A 129 -3.57 34.14 0.72
C ALA A 129 -3.61 32.72 0.19
N TYR A 130 -2.56 31.94 0.37
CA TYR A 130 -2.49 30.57 -0.14
C TYR A 130 -1.58 29.68 0.69
N ARG A 131 -1.79 28.37 0.52
CA ARG A 131 -0.87 27.31 0.95
C ARG A 131 -0.72 26.32 -0.21
N PHE A 132 0.52 26.05 -0.60
CA PHE A 132 0.88 25.08 -1.61
C PHE A 132 1.65 23.94 -0.96
N ASP A 133 1.19 22.71 -1.17
CA ASP A 133 1.84 21.47 -0.76
C ASP A 133 2.14 20.63 -2.00
N ALA A 134 3.40 20.26 -2.20
CA ALA A 134 3.82 19.34 -3.25
C ALA A 134 4.62 18.18 -2.65
N ASN A 135 4.29 16.98 -3.08
CA ASN A 135 4.95 15.76 -2.65
C ASN A 135 5.25 14.91 -3.89
N TYR A 136 6.52 14.67 -4.16
CA TYR A 136 6.95 13.85 -5.28
C TYR A 136 7.82 12.70 -4.78
N ARG A 137 7.48 11.47 -5.21
CA ARG A 137 8.17 10.24 -4.87
C ARG A 137 8.54 9.49 -6.14
N ARG A 138 9.74 8.96 -6.15
CA ARG A 138 10.20 8.02 -7.16
C ARG A 138 10.80 6.82 -6.46
N PHE A 139 10.42 5.61 -6.86
CA PHE A 139 11.09 4.42 -6.37
C PHE A 139 11.30 3.40 -7.48
N ASP A 140 12.49 2.79 -7.45
CA ASP A 140 12.91 1.77 -8.38
C ASP A 140 12.50 0.41 -7.78
N TYR A 141 11.53 -0.24 -8.41
CA TYR A 141 10.99 -1.53 -7.97
C TYR A 141 11.65 -2.64 -8.77
N PHE A 142 12.29 -3.55 -8.07
CA PHE A 142 12.81 -4.78 -8.63
C PHE A 142 12.18 -5.97 -7.93
N ASN A 143 11.75 -6.96 -8.67
CA ASN A 143 11.29 -8.24 -8.17
C ASN A 143 11.75 -9.35 -9.11
N SER A 144 12.23 -10.44 -8.55
CA SER A 144 12.64 -11.63 -9.30
C SER A 144 12.29 -12.87 -8.48
N LEU A 145 11.47 -13.75 -9.06
CA LEU A 145 11.08 -15.03 -8.48
C LEU A 145 11.97 -16.12 -9.06
N THR A 146 13.27 -16.09 -8.76
CA THR A 146 14.31 -16.98 -9.32
C THR A 146 14.01 -18.46 -9.08
N ASN A 147 13.35 -18.80 -7.99
CA ASN A 147 13.05 -20.14 -7.56
C ASN A 147 11.62 -20.61 -7.91
N ILE A 148 10.81 -19.76 -8.53
CA ILE A 148 9.42 -20.03 -8.89
C ILE A 148 9.25 -19.84 -10.40
N ALA A 149 8.39 -20.65 -11.04
CA ALA A 149 8.09 -20.59 -12.47
C ALA A 149 9.35 -20.51 -13.35
N LEU A 150 10.35 -21.35 -13.05
CA LEU A 150 11.65 -21.44 -13.74
C LEU A 150 12.41 -20.09 -13.80
N GLY A 151 12.17 -19.17 -12.87
CA GLY A 151 12.78 -17.84 -12.86
C GLY A 151 12.25 -16.87 -13.93
N GLN A 152 11.12 -17.19 -14.55
CA GLN A 152 10.54 -16.43 -15.67
C GLN A 152 9.67 -15.24 -15.23
N HIS A 153 9.57 -14.96 -13.92
CA HIS A 153 8.85 -13.80 -13.39
C HIS A 153 9.84 -12.78 -12.85
N ARG A 154 10.04 -11.70 -13.60
CA ARG A 154 10.97 -10.65 -13.24
C ARG A 154 10.40 -9.29 -13.64
N SER A 155 10.51 -8.29 -12.76
CA SER A 155 10.20 -6.90 -13.08
C SER A 155 11.27 -5.96 -12.56
N ASN A 156 11.57 -4.92 -13.34
CA ASN A 156 12.48 -3.84 -12.99
C ASN A 156 11.84 -2.54 -13.45
N THR A 157 10.93 -2.02 -12.63
CA THR A 157 10.09 -0.89 -12.98
C THR A 157 10.37 0.31 -12.09
N GLU A 158 10.06 1.48 -12.60
CA GLU A 158 10.14 2.74 -11.90
C GLU A 158 8.72 3.27 -11.65
N TYR A 159 8.43 3.57 -10.39
CA TYR A 159 7.22 4.27 -9.98
C TYR A 159 7.53 5.74 -9.72
N ARG A 160 6.72 6.62 -10.30
CA ARG A 160 6.72 8.05 -10.04
C ARG A 160 5.35 8.46 -9.56
N GLN A 161 5.29 9.07 -8.37
CA GLN A 161 4.07 9.55 -7.75
C GLN A 161 4.25 11.01 -7.39
N GLY A 162 3.24 11.81 -7.67
CA GLY A 162 3.24 13.23 -7.32
C GLY A 162 1.86 13.65 -6.86
N ASP A 163 1.81 14.45 -5.79
CA ASP A 163 0.63 15.13 -5.29
C ASP A 163 0.95 16.61 -5.15
N PHE A 164 0.09 17.46 -5.73
CA PHE A 164 0.25 18.91 -5.75
C PHE A 164 -1.09 19.52 -5.36
N ASP A 165 -1.14 20.16 -4.20
CA ASP A 165 -2.35 20.75 -3.63
C ASP A 165 -2.14 22.23 -3.35
N LEU A 166 -3.06 23.06 -3.84
CA LEU A 166 -3.13 24.48 -3.59
C LEU A 166 -4.41 24.79 -2.81
N THR A 167 -4.25 25.32 -1.62
CA THR A 167 -5.35 25.87 -0.81
C THR A 167 -5.32 27.38 -0.89
N ILE A 168 -6.42 27.99 -1.33
CA ILE A 168 -6.62 29.43 -1.38
C ILE A 168 -7.40 29.86 -0.13
N LEU A 169 -7.00 30.96 0.50
CA LEU A 169 -7.55 31.47 1.75
C LEU A 169 -7.48 30.45 2.91
N PRO A 170 -6.32 29.82 3.21
CA PRO A 170 -6.20 28.70 4.12
C PRO A 170 -6.64 29.03 5.57
N GLN A 171 -6.53 30.27 6.00
CA GLN A 171 -6.89 30.74 7.35
C GLN A 171 -8.28 31.35 7.41
N ASN A 172 -9.01 31.48 6.29
CA ASN A 172 -10.35 32.02 6.29
C ASN A 172 -11.32 31.01 6.93
N GLN A 173 -12.04 31.46 7.95
CA GLN A 173 -12.99 30.62 8.65
C GLN A 173 -14.33 30.41 7.92
N ARG A 174 -14.65 31.27 6.93
CA ARG A 174 -15.92 31.22 6.22
C ARG A 174 -15.84 30.43 4.92
N ALA A 175 -14.72 30.55 4.19
CA ALA A 175 -14.56 29.84 2.91
C ALA A 175 -13.09 29.59 2.61
N LYS A 176 -12.78 28.39 2.11
CA LYS A 176 -11.47 27.97 1.57
C LYS A 176 -11.70 27.25 0.26
N PHE A 177 -10.76 27.36 -0.66
CA PHE A 177 -10.84 26.69 -1.96
C PHE A 177 -9.63 25.80 -2.17
N TYR A 178 -9.82 24.67 -2.85
CA TYR A 178 -8.80 23.66 -3.10
C TYR A 178 -8.67 23.38 -4.60
N LEU A 179 -7.43 23.33 -5.07
CA LEU A 179 -7.07 22.82 -6.38
C LEU A 179 -6.02 21.74 -6.18
N GLY A 180 -6.21 20.58 -6.77
CA GLY A 180 -5.28 19.47 -6.61
C GLY A 180 -4.98 18.77 -7.93
N TYR A 181 -3.76 18.28 -8.06
CA TYR A 181 -3.33 17.40 -9.13
C TYR A 181 -2.49 16.27 -8.57
N SER A 182 -2.80 15.03 -8.97
CA SER A 182 -1.98 13.87 -8.64
C SER A 182 -1.58 13.12 -9.89
N LEU A 183 -0.36 12.65 -9.92
CA LEU A 183 0.14 11.76 -10.98
C LEU A 183 0.66 10.46 -10.40
N ASN A 184 0.46 9.37 -11.15
CA ASN A 184 1.08 8.09 -10.88
C ASN A 184 1.54 7.49 -12.21
N ARG A 185 2.79 7.06 -12.28
CA ARG A 185 3.41 6.44 -13.46
C ARG A 185 4.14 5.18 -13.01
N ASN A 186 3.96 4.10 -13.77
CA ASN A 186 4.74 2.89 -13.62
C ASN A 186 5.25 2.48 -14.99
N SER A 187 6.57 2.35 -15.14
CA SER A 187 7.20 2.00 -16.41
C SER A 187 8.51 1.24 -16.20
N GLY A 188 8.80 0.31 -17.10
CA GLY A 188 10.06 -0.44 -17.10
C GLY A 188 9.93 -1.83 -17.67
N PRO A 189 11.05 -2.55 -17.85
CA PRO A 189 11.05 -3.90 -18.40
C PRO A 189 10.55 -4.92 -17.37
N ALA A 190 9.79 -5.88 -17.87
CA ALA A 190 9.37 -7.04 -17.09
C ALA A 190 9.30 -8.29 -18.00
N VAL A 191 9.31 -9.45 -17.37
CA VAL A 191 9.09 -10.76 -18.00
C VAL A 191 8.08 -11.51 -17.16
N SER A 192 7.14 -12.18 -17.81
CA SER A 192 6.18 -13.08 -17.18
C SER A 192 5.91 -14.25 -18.09
N THR A 193 5.17 -15.25 -17.63
CA THR A 193 4.73 -16.34 -18.50
C THR A 193 3.40 -15.99 -19.18
N ILE A 194 3.25 -16.46 -20.40
CA ILE A 194 2.00 -16.50 -21.14
C ILE A 194 1.63 -17.95 -21.44
N ARG A 195 0.34 -18.24 -21.50
CA ARG A 195 -0.15 -19.53 -21.96
C ARG A 195 -0.47 -19.45 -23.45
N PHE A 196 0.02 -20.42 -24.21
CA PHE A 196 -0.23 -20.53 -25.65
C PHE A 196 -0.29 -22.01 -26.05
N ASN A 197 -1.37 -22.41 -26.67
CA ASN A 197 -1.60 -23.74 -27.26
C ASN A 197 -1.13 -24.95 -26.41
N GLY A 198 -1.44 -24.94 -25.13
CA GLY A 198 -1.25 -26.06 -24.21
C GLY A 198 0.03 -26.01 -23.36
N ASP A 199 0.84 -24.97 -23.48
CA ASP A 199 2.03 -24.78 -22.64
C ASP A 199 2.22 -23.33 -22.20
N GLU A 200 3.23 -23.08 -21.38
CA GLU A 200 3.61 -21.76 -20.85
C GLU A 200 4.98 -21.33 -21.39
N TYR A 201 5.12 -20.04 -21.68
CA TYR A 201 6.31 -19.45 -22.30
C TYR A 201 6.66 -18.13 -21.63
N PRO A 202 7.97 -17.81 -21.43
CA PRO A 202 8.39 -16.50 -20.96
C PRO A 202 8.18 -15.45 -22.05
N ALA A 203 7.48 -14.36 -21.70
CA ALA A 203 7.26 -13.24 -22.58
C ALA A 203 7.76 -11.94 -21.94
N ALA A 204 8.49 -11.14 -22.71
CA ALA A 204 8.85 -9.79 -22.30
C ALA A 204 7.61 -8.89 -22.36
N TYR A 205 7.44 -8.04 -21.34
CA TYR A 205 6.39 -7.04 -21.32
C TYR A 205 6.86 -5.74 -20.67
N PRO A 206 7.15 -4.70 -21.45
CA PRO A 206 7.46 -3.39 -20.89
C PRO A 206 6.20 -2.78 -20.26
N VAL A 207 6.22 -2.61 -18.96
CA VAL A 207 5.12 -1.97 -18.23
C VAL A 207 5.00 -0.51 -18.63
N ARG A 208 3.78 -0.03 -18.93
CA ARG A 208 3.47 1.34 -19.34
C ARG A 208 2.12 1.79 -18.78
N ALA A 209 2.06 1.98 -17.46
CA ALA A 209 0.85 2.42 -16.77
C ALA A 209 0.93 3.87 -16.30
N ALA A 210 -0.16 4.60 -16.41
CA ALA A 210 -0.26 6.01 -16.02
C ALA A 210 -1.64 6.34 -15.46
N SER A 211 -1.68 7.21 -14.44
CA SER A 211 -2.91 7.81 -13.91
C SER A 211 -2.69 9.28 -13.59
N ASP A 212 -3.66 10.11 -13.93
CA ASP A 212 -3.75 11.54 -13.62
C ASP A 212 -5.07 11.83 -12.91
N GLU A 213 -5.01 12.57 -11.82
CA GLU A 213 -6.19 12.99 -11.07
C GLU A 213 -6.20 14.52 -10.87
N TYR A 214 -7.31 15.13 -11.19
CA TYR A 214 -7.57 16.55 -10.98
C TYR A 214 -8.66 16.74 -9.96
N ARG A 215 -8.49 17.68 -9.04
CA ARG A 215 -9.42 17.96 -7.95
C ARG A 215 -9.70 19.45 -7.86
N VAL A 216 -10.96 19.79 -7.59
CA VAL A 216 -11.40 21.13 -7.22
C VAL A 216 -12.38 21.00 -6.04
N GLY A 217 -12.27 21.88 -5.07
CA GLY A 217 -13.14 21.82 -3.91
C GLY A 217 -13.21 23.12 -3.14
N ALA A 218 -14.14 23.13 -2.17
CA ALA A 218 -14.30 24.25 -1.26
C ALA A 218 -14.80 23.75 0.09
N ASP A 219 -14.31 24.40 1.18
CA ASP A 219 -14.91 24.34 2.50
C ASP A 219 -15.64 25.65 2.75
N ALA A 220 -16.82 25.57 3.33
CA ALA A 220 -17.60 26.75 3.71
C ALA A 220 -18.25 26.55 5.08
N ARG A 221 -18.22 27.60 5.90
CA ARG A 221 -19.03 27.67 7.11
C ARG A 221 -20.26 28.51 6.87
N VAL A 222 -21.42 27.87 6.91
CA VAL A 222 -22.73 28.49 6.72
C VAL A 222 -23.53 28.35 8.02
N SER A 223 -23.67 29.46 8.76
CA SER A 223 -24.25 29.45 10.11
C SER A 223 -23.48 28.49 11.04
N VAL A 224 -24.12 27.43 11.53
CA VAL A 224 -23.55 26.41 12.41
C VAL A 224 -22.97 25.20 11.65
N PHE A 225 -23.12 25.18 10.32
CA PHE A 225 -22.70 24.06 9.49
C PHE A 225 -21.33 24.30 8.86
N ASP A 226 -20.42 23.36 9.03
CA ASP A 226 -19.19 23.26 8.26
C ASP A 226 -19.44 22.29 7.10
N ILE A 227 -19.33 22.81 5.87
CA ILE A 227 -19.61 22.06 4.64
C ILE A 227 -18.33 21.97 3.84
N SER A 228 -17.96 20.77 3.42
CA SER A 228 -16.83 20.50 2.50
C SER A 228 -17.34 19.82 1.25
N PHE A 229 -16.97 20.35 0.11
CA PHE A 229 -17.30 19.82 -1.21
C PHE A 229 -16.03 19.64 -2.03
N MET A 230 -15.92 18.50 -2.72
CA MET A 230 -14.83 18.22 -3.65
C MET A 230 -15.35 17.46 -4.86
N GLN A 231 -14.99 17.94 -6.05
CA GLN A 231 -15.16 17.26 -7.32
C GLN A 231 -13.80 16.90 -7.88
N GLY A 232 -13.65 15.66 -8.36
CA GLY A 232 -12.42 15.23 -9.01
C GLY A 232 -12.68 14.36 -10.24
N TRP A 233 -11.65 14.23 -11.06
CA TRP A 233 -11.62 13.40 -12.26
C TRP A 233 -10.30 12.65 -12.28
N ARG A 234 -10.34 11.33 -12.34
CA ARG A 234 -9.18 10.46 -12.50
C ARG A 234 -9.23 9.80 -13.85
N PHE A 235 -8.12 9.89 -14.58
CA PHE A 235 -7.90 9.22 -15.85
C PHE A 235 -6.78 8.22 -15.67
N PHE A 236 -6.93 7.02 -16.22
CA PHE A 236 -5.86 6.03 -16.23
C PHE A 236 -5.71 5.38 -17.59
N LYS A 237 -4.50 4.90 -17.86
CA LYS A 237 -4.16 4.10 -19.02
C LYS A 237 -3.12 3.06 -18.69
N ASP A 238 -3.21 1.93 -19.36
CA ASP A 238 -2.20 0.88 -19.40
C ASP A 238 -1.99 0.48 -20.87
N ASP A 239 -0.74 0.50 -21.32
CA ASP A 239 -0.32 0.16 -22.67
C ASP A 239 0.66 -1.03 -22.68
N THR A 240 0.54 -1.95 -21.70
CA THR A 240 1.41 -3.13 -21.60
C THR A 240 1.22 -4.06 -22.77
N GLU A 241 2.34 -4.48 -23.36
CA GLU A 241 2.42 -5.41 -24.49
C GLU A 241 3.29 -6.61 -24.13
N TYR A 242 2.99 -7.79 -24.67
CA TYR A 242 3.79 -9.02 -24.51
C TYR A 242 4.38 -9.40 -25.85
N LEU A 243 5.65 -9.75 -25.84
CA LEU A 243 6.39 -10.05 -27.06
C LEU A 243 7.32 -11.24 -26.86
N ILE A 244 7.26 -12.18 -27.81
CA ILE A 244 8.26 -13.24 -28.01
C ILE A 244 8.68 -13.17 -29.47
N THR A 245 9.96 -12.96 -29.74
CA THR A 245 10.52 -12.83 -31.08
C THR A 245 11.53 -13.95 -31.43
N VAL A 246 11.85 -14.77 -30.43
CA VAL A 246 12.79 -15.90 -30.58
C VAL A 246 12.03 -17.18 -30.25
N PRO A 247 12.13 -18.21 -31.10
CA PRO A 247 11.49 -19.49 -30.83
C PRO A 247 11.88 -20.07 -29.48
N HIS A 248 10.89 -20.52 -28.72
CA HIS A 248 11.08 -21.02 -27.35
C HIS A 248 10.30 -22.33 -27.16
N PRO A 249 10.90 -23.40 -26.61
CA PRO A 249 10.15 -24.57 -26.17
C PRO A 249 9.28 -24.20 -24.97
N GLY A 250 8.18 -24.92 -24.77
CA GLY A 250 7.33 -24.76 -23.61
C GLY A 250 8.03 -25.12 -22.29
N ASN A 251 7.43 -24.72 -21.19
CA ASN A 251 7.91 -25.03 -19.84
C ASN A 251 7.71 -26.51 -19.45
N ASN A 252 6.83 -27.21 -20.15
CA ASN A 252 6.62 -28.65 -19.96
C ASN A 252 7.54 -29.46 -20.85
N PRO A 253 8.61 -30.10 -20.31
CA PRO A 253 9.57 -30.86 -21.12
C PRO A 253 8.99 -32.15 -21.69
N THR A 254 7.79 -32.55 -21.32
CA THR A 254 7.16 -33.79 -21.74
C THR A 254 6.29 -33.64 -22.99
N ASN A 255 6.04 -32.41 -23.46
CA ASN A 255 5.27 -32.18 -24.67
C ASN A 255 6.14 -31.58 -25.81
N THR A 256 5.57 -31.48 -27.00
CA THR A 256 6.24 -30.96 -28.19
C THR A 256 5.92 -29.50 -28.48
N ALA A 257 5.18 -28.83 -27.54
CA ALA A 257 4.75 -27.47 -27.73
C ALA A 257 5.94 -26.51 -27.87
N LYS A 258 5.83 -25.62 -28.84
CA LYS A 258 6.84 -24.63 -29.16
C LYS A 258 6.16 -23.36 -29.66
N ILE A 259 6.61 -22.23 -29.23
CA ILE A 259 6.22 -20.94 -29.76
C ILE A 259 7.32 -20.42 -30.69
N ASN A 260 6.97 -19.89 -31.86
CA ASN A 260 7.93 -19.32 -32.79
C ASN A 260 7.96 -17.79 -32.66
N ASP A 261 6.79 -17.18 -32.63
CA ASP A 261 6.58 -15.76 -32.37
C ASP A 261 5.26 -15.54 -31.63
N PHE A 262 5.18 -14.45 -30.90
CA PHE A 262 3.97 -14.08 -30.15
C PHE A 262 3.94 -12.59 -29.92
N PHE A 263 2.79 -12.01 -30.17
CA PHE A 263 2.48 -10.65 -29.82
C PHE A 263 1.11 -10.56 -29.16
N ARG A 264 1.03 -9.84 -28.04
CA ARG A 264 -0.21 -9.49 -27.37
C ARG A 264 -0.18 -8.02 -26.98
N SER A 265 -1.24 -7.31 -27.31
CA SER A 265 -1.46 -5.92 -26.87
C SER A 265 -2.84 -5.83 -26.21
N ALA A 266 -2.89 -5.22 -25.03
CA ALA A 266 -4.12 -5.07 -24.25
C ALA A 266 -4.27 -3.66 -23.67
N PRO A 267 -4.30 -2.61 -24.53
CA PRO A 267 -4.42 -1.24 -24.05
C PRO A 267 -5.75 -1.02 -23.31
N THR A 268 -5.64 -0.54 -22.08
CA THR A 268 -6.77 -0.23 -21.22
C THR A 268 -6.81 1.26 -20.92
N ARG A 269 -8.01 1.84 -20.97
CA ARG A 269 -8.28 3.24 -20.68
C ARG A 269 -9.45 3.34 -19.72
N GLY A 270 -9.38 4.29 -18.81
CA GLY A 270 -10.49 4.54 -17.89
C GLY A 270 -10.54 5.95 -17.37
N GLU A 271 -11.74 6.33 -16.96
CA GLU A 271 -12.03 7.59 -16.32
C GLU A 271 -12.90 7.35 -15.08
N THR A 272 -12.69 8.13 -14.05
CA THR A 272 -13.47 8.03 -12.80
C THR A 272 -13.73 9.45 -12.27
N PRO A 273 -14.83 10.09 -12.66
CA PRO A 273 -15.32 11.25 -11.95
C PRO A 273 -15.74 10.85 -10.53
N PHE A 274 -15.47 11.70 -9.56
CA PHE A 274 -15.92 11.50 -8.19
C PHE A 274 -16.30 12.81 -7.50
N THR A 275 -17.33 12.73 -6.67
CA THR A 275 -17.83 13.83 -5.84
C THR A 275 -17.74 13.41 -4.38
N ARG A 276 -17.29 14.32 -3.52
CA ARG A 276 -17.31 14.16 -2.06
C ARG A 276 -18.01 15.36 -1.45
N LEU A 277 -18.95 15.08 -0.57
CA LEU A 277 -19.63 16.09 0.24
C LEU A 277 -19.56 15.65 1.69
N SER A 278 -19.19 16.56 2.58
CA SER A 278 -19.31 16.35 4.01
C SER A 278 -19.92 17.57 4.68
N VAL A 279 -20.71 17.30 5.72
CA VAL A 279 -21.36 18.33 6.55
C VAL A 279 -21.11 17.95 7.99
N HIS A 280 -20.67 18.92 8.79
CA HIS A 280 -20.50 18.75 10.23
C HIS A 280 -21.16 19.92 10.96
N THR A 281 -21.78 19.64 12.11
CA THR A 281 -22.32 20.69 13.00
C THR A 281 -22.35 20.20 14.45
N LEU A 282 -22.11 21.13 15.35
CA LEU A 282 -22.27 20.94 16.78
C LEU A 282 -23.36 21.89 17.30
N ILE A 283 -24.55 21.35 17.61
CA ILE A 283 -25.72 22.09 18.05
C ILE A 283 -25.77 22.13 19.59
N ASN A 284 -25.80 23.32 20.16
CA ASN A 284 -25.93 23.54 21.60
C ASN A 284 -24.93 22.75 22.46
N ARG A 285 -23.77 22.41 21.92
CA ARG A 285 -22.73 21.55 22.56
C ARG A 285 -23.26 20.17 23.01
N ARG A 286 -24.46 19.78 22.60
CA ARG A 286 -25.11 18.51 22.98
C ARG A 286 -25.32 17.54 21.84
N LEU A 287 -25.41 18.02 20.62
CA LEU A 287 -25.59 17.17 19.46
C LEU A 287 -24.47 17.46 18.46
N ASP A 288 -23.55 16.50 18.29
CA ASP A 288 -22.55 16.48 17.23
C ASP A 288 -23.15 15.66 16.07
N PHE A 289 -23.24 16.28 14.89
CA PHE A 289 -23.79 15.64 13.71
C PHE A 289 -22.78 15.73 12.57
N THR A 290 -22.53 14.60 11.92
CA THR A 290 -21.66 14.48 10.76
C THR A 290 -22.38 13.70 9.66
N GLY A 291 -22.43 14.29 8.45
CA GLY A 291 -22.92 13.62 7.25
C GLY A 291 -21.82 13.59 6.20
N ARG A 292 -21.66 12.47 5.51
CA ARG A 292 -20.72 12.34 4.40
C ARG A 292 -21.36 11.59 3.25
N TYR A 293 -21.14 12.08 2.03
CA TYR A 293 -21.57 11.43 0.80
C TYR A 293 -20.42 11.38 -0.19
N ILE A 294 -20.23 10.22 -0.81
CA ILE A 294 -19.26 9.99 -1.86
C ILE A 294 -19.98 9.36 -3.04
N TYR A 295 -19.79 9.92 -4.22
CA TYR A 295 -20.25 9.33 -5.47
C TYR A 295 -19.08 9.21 -6.44
N THR A 296 -18.98 8.08 -7.13
CA THR A 296 -18.04 7.87 -8.23
C THR A 296 -18.72 7.11 -9.36
N SER A 297 -18.26 7.30 -10.60
CA SER A 297 -18.74 6.51 -11.73
C SER A 297 -17.58 6.16 -12.66
N GLY A 298 -16.82 5.14 -12.26
CA GLY A 298 -15.70 4.63 -13.05
C GLY A 298 -16.18 4.00 -14.37
N THR A 299 -15.53 4.35 -15.48
CA THR A 299 -15.70 3.70 -16.78
C THR A 299 -14.36 3.16 -17.24
N THR A 300 -14.32 1.92 -17.69
CA THR A 300 -13.12 1.29 -18.25
C THR A 300 -13.45 0.74 -19.61
N ARG A 301 -12.51 0.88 -20.55
CA ARG A 301 -12.57 0.29 -21.90
C ARG A 301 -11.24 -0.35 -22.19
N TYR A 302 -11.25 -1.50 -22.86
CA TYR A 302 -10.05 -2.17 -23.33
C TYR A 302 -10.27 -2.77 -24.71
N THR A 303 -9.16 -2.89 -25.41
CA THR A 303 -9.06 -3.71 -26.61
C THR A 303 -7.96 -4.72 -26.38
N PHE A 304 -8.16 -5.94 -26.81
CA PHE A 304 -7.17 -6.99 -26.70
C PHE A 304 -6.92 -7.54 -28.10
N PHE A 305 -5.66 -7.68 -28.44
CA PHE A 305 -5.22 -8.33 -29.65
C PHE A 305 -4.10 -9.32 -29.31
N GLN A 306 -4.19 -10.53 -29.78
CA GLN A 306 -3.14 -11.53 -29.69
C GLN A 306 -2.94 -12.17 -31.06
N ASN A 307 -1.70 -12.45 -31.42
CA ASN A 307 -1.35 -13.34 -32.51
C ASN A 307 -0.12 -14.15 -32.11
N GLY A 308 -0.12 -15.44 -32.47
CA GLY A 308 1.01 -16.32 -32.21
C GLY A 308 1.10 -17.46 -33.22
N THR A 309 2.32 -17.95 -33.43
CA THR A 309 2.62 -19.09 -34.27
C THR A 309 3.51 -20.10 -33.54
N GLY A 310 3.47 -21.37 -33.93
CA GLY A 310 4.28 -22.38 -33.25
C GLY A 310 3.85 -23.80 -33.51
N THR A 311 3.96 -24.64 -32.47
CA THR A 311 3.51 -26.04 -32.47
C THR A 311 2.72 -26.29 -31.20
N ASP A 312 1.56 -26.94 -31.28
CA ASP A 312 0.74 -27.26 -30.11
C ASP A 312 1.25 -28.52 -29.38
N SER A 313 0.67 -28.83 -28.21
CA SER A 313 1.00 -30.03 -27.43
C SER A 313 0.67 -31.35 -28.10
N SER A 314 -0.11 -31.33 -29.18
CA SER A 314 -0.43 -32.49 -30.02
C SER A 314 0.43 -32.57 -31.29
N ASN A 315 1.51 -31.80 -31.37
CA ASN A 315 2.45 -31.71 -32.48
C ASN A 315 1.84 -31.18 -33.78
N ASN A 316 0.72 -30.45 -33.72
CA ASN A 316 0.22 -29.75 -34.90
C ASN A 316 0.93 -28.39 -35.01
N LYS A 317 1.25 -28.01 -36.25
CA LYS A 317 1.75 -26.68 -36.55
C LYS A 317 0.62 -25.66 -36.35
N VAL A 318 0.85 -24.64 -35.54
CA VAL A 318 -0.03 -23.49 -35.36
C VAL A 318 0.42 -22.41 -36.34
N ASN A 319 -0.34 -22.27 -37.43
CA ASN A 319 -0.05 -21.31 -38.49
C ASN A 319 -0.42 -19.90 -38.06
N SER A 320 -1.48 -19.78 -37.28
CA SER A 320 -1.93 -18.52 -36.69
C SER A 320 -2.95 -18.79 -35.56
N ASP A 321 -2.83 -18.07 -34.45
CA ASP A 321 -3.81 -18.02 -33.38
C ASP A 321 -4.10 -16.54 -33.06
N ILE A 322 -5.15 -16.02 -33.71
CA ILE A 322 -5.55 -14.63 -33.60
C ILE A 322 -6.74 -14.54 -32.65
N ILE A 323 -6.54 -13.80 -31.57
CA ILE A 323 -7.60 -13.46 -30.61
C ILE A 323 -7.77 -11.94 -30.62
N THR A 324 -9.02 -11.51 -30.83
CA THR A 324 -9.44 -10.12 -30.62
C THR A 324 -10.52 -10.05 -29.58
N GLN A 325 -10.44 -9.10 -28.67
CA GLN A 325 -11.48 -8.85 -27.69
C GLN A 325 -11.66 -7.35 -27.46
N ASN A 326 -12.89 -6.90 -27.47
CA ASN A 326 -13.24 -5.51 -27.21
C ASN A 326 -14.26 -5.48 -26.09
N GLY A 327 -13.98 -4.73 -25.04
CA GLY A 327 -14.86 -4.71 -23.92
C GLY A 327 -14.77 -3.44 -23.08
N GLY A 328 -15.69 -3.36 -22.15
CA GLY A 328 -15.69 -2.26 -21.21
C GLY A 328 -16.66 -2.50 -20.05
N SER A 329 -16.49 -1.68 -19.03
CA SER A 329 -17.36 -1.71 -17.86
C SER A 329 -17.62 -0.33 -17.31
N LYS A 330 -18.77 -0.18 -16.64
CA LYS A 330 -19.13 1.03 -15.90
C LYS A 330 -19.49 0.64 -14.48
N ARG A 331 -18.94 1.38 -13.51
CA ARG A 331 -19.16 1.16 -12.07
C ARG A 331 -19.61 2.45 -11.38
N PRO A 332 -20.90 2.83 -11.41
CA PRO A 332 -21.43 3.81 -10.50
C PRO A 332 -21.38 3.26 -9.05
N TYR A 333 -20.90 4.08 -8.13
CA TYR A 333 -20.76 3.77 -6.72
C TYR A 333 -21.22 4.97 -5.90
N GLY A 334 -22.11 4.74 -4.93
CA GLY A 334 -22.55 5.71 -3.95
C GLY A 334 -22.32 5.19 -2.54
N MET A 335 -21.77 6.04 -1.68
CA MET A 335 -21.68 5.78 -0.25
C MET A 335 -22.14 7.02 0.51
N GLY A 336 -23.06 6.82 1.44
CA GLY A 336 -23.47 7.84 2.39
C GLY A 336 -23.31 7.31 3.81
N ASP A 337 -22.81 8.15 4.72
CA ASP A 337 -22.83 7.89 6.14
C ASP A 337 -23.30 9.14 6.90
N VAL A 338 -24.12 8.90 7.92
CA VAL A 338 -24.59 9.89 8.86
C VAL A 338 -24.28 9.39 10.25
N ALA A 339 -23.63 10.22 11.04
CA ALA A 339 -23.36 9.93 12.44
C ALA A 339 -23.90 11.07 13.32
N ALA A 340 -24.57 10.71 14.40
CA ALA A 340 -25.04 11.64 15.42
C ALA A 340 -24.57 11.18 16.78
N THR A 341 -23.93 12.07 17.54
CA THR A 341 -23.53 11.83 18.94
C THR A 341 -24.29 12.79 19.82
N PHE A 342 -25.10 12.25 20.72
CA PHE A 342 -25.85 13.01 21.71
C PHE A 342 -25.17 12.94 23.08
N PHE A 343 -24.71 14.08 23.59
CA PHE A 343 -24.12 14.23 24.92
C PHE A 343 -25.27 14.40 25.94
N VAL A 344 -25.74 13.27 26.50
CA VAL A 344 -26.82 13.26 27.51
C VAL A 344 -26.37 14.00 28.75
N THR A 345 -25.13 13.74 29.19
CA THR A 345 -24.41 14.45 30.23
C THR A 345 -22.95 14.60 29.84
N ASP A 346 -22.15 15.29 30.62
CA ASP A 346 -20.68 15.39 30.44
C ASP A 346 -19.95 14.01 30.54
N ARG A 347 -20.64 13.01 31.07
CA ARG A 347 -20.11 11.66 31.31
C ARG A 347 -20.79 10.57 30.50
N PHE A 348 -21.93 10.87 29.90
CA PHE A 348 -22.71 9.86 29.15
C PHE A 348 -23.08 10.40 27.78
N ARG A 349 -22.70 9.64 26.74
CA ARG A 349 -23.03 9.94 25.36
C ARG A 349 -23.55 8.70 24.64
N ILE A 350 -24.42 8.93 23.70
CA ILE A 350 -24.97 7.93 22.79
C ILE A 350 -24.62 8.36 21.37
N SER A 351 -24.04 7.47 20.61
CA SER A 351 -23.69 7.69 19.21
C SER A 351 -24.45 6.72 18.33
N GLU A 352 -24.97 7.21 17.22
CA GLU A 352 -25.59 6.39 16.19
C GLU A 352 -24.91 6.70 14.86
N THR A 353 -24.54 5.64 14.13
CA THR A 353 -23.97 5.71 12.78
C THR A 353 -24.76 4.88 11.82
N PHE A 354 -25.26 5.54 10.80
CA PHE A 354 -25.99 4.93 9.70
C PHE A 354 -25.15 5.04 8.43
N ARG A 355 -24.92 3.93 7.72
CA ARG A 355 -24.16 3.89 6.48
C ARG A 355 -24.84 3.07 5.41
N VAL A 356 -24.85 3.60 4.20
CA VAL A 356 -25.30 2.91 2.99
C VAL A 356 -24.19 2.91 1.96
N ASN A 357 -23.87 1.74 1.43
CA ASN A 357 -23.00 1.57 0.27
C ASN A 357 -23.80 0.90 -0.85
N ASN A 358 -23.71 1.47 -2.04
CA ASN A 358 -24.39 0.91 -3.20
C ASN A 358 -23.47 1.05 -4.42
N PHE A 359 -23.29 -0.06 -5.16
CA PHE A 359 -22.65 0.01 -6.47
C PHE A 359 -23.28 -0.98 -7.44
N ARG A 360 -23.10 -0.68 -8.72
CA ARG A 360 -23.43 -1.58 -9.82
C ARG A 360 -22.23 -1.65 -10.76
N ILE A 361 -21.88 -2.85 -11.21
CA ILE A 361 -20.92 -3.05 -12.29
C ILE A 361 -21.71 -3.60 -13.47
N ASN A 362 -21.63 -2.93 -14.61
CA ASN A 362 -22.12 -3.45 -15.88
C ASN A 362 -20.92 -3.56 -16.82
N GLY A 363 -20.63 -4.76 -17.28
CA GLY A 363 -19.57 -5.05 -18.24
C GLY A 363 -20.13 -5.80 -19.45
N ALA A 364 -19.53 -5.55 -20.59
CA ALA A 364 -19.76 -6.32 -21.79
C ALA A 364 -18.46 -6.45 -22.58
N ASP A 365 -18.26 -7.60 -23.19
CA ASP A 365 -17.13 -7.82 -24.09
C ASP A 365 -17.48 -8.78 -25.23
N LEU A 366 -16.86 -8.56 -26.37
CA LEU A 366 -16.92 -9.41 -27.55
C LEU A 366 -15.55 -10.01 -27.81
N LEU A 367 -15.44 -11.33 -27.66
CA LEU A 367 -14.26 -12.13 -27.99
C LEU A 367 -14.45 -12.79 -29.35
N SER A 368 -13.42 -12.73 -30.18
CA SER A 368 -13.31 -13.51 -31.44
C SER A 368 -11.95 -14.17 -31.50
N GLU A 369 -11.93 -15.48 -31.72
CA GLU A 369 -10.72 -16.26 -31.90
C GLU A 369 -10.76 -17.00 -33.23
N VAL A 370 -9.64 -16.96 -33.96
CA VAL A 370 -9.41 -17.72 -35.22
C VAL A 370 -8.12 -18.48 -35.06
N LEU A 371 -8.23 -19.80 -34.89
CA LEU A 371 -7.07 -20.71 -34.76
C LEU A 371 -6.92 -21.56 -36.04
N LEU A 372 -5.81 -21.36 -36.74
CA LEU A 372 -5.44 -22.08 -37.96
C LEU A 372 -4.30 -23.05 -37.66
N ARG A 373 -4.52 -24.33 -37.92
CA ARG A 373 -3.53 -25.39 -37.66
C ARG A 373 -3.35 -26.31 -38.87
N SER A 374 -2.21 -26.97 -38.92
CA SER A 374 -1.91 -28.02 -39.86
C SER A 374 -1.31 -29.23 -39.14
N ARG A 375 -1.70 -30.42 -39.55
CA ARG A 375 -1.06 -31.67 -39.13
C ARG A 375 0.17 -31.92 -39.98
N VAL A 376 1.32 -32.08 -39.32
CA VAL A 376 2.57 -32.39 -39.99
C VAL A 376 2.86 -33.89 -39.83
N THR A 377 3.01 -34.61 -40.93
CA THR A 377 3.35 -36.04 -40.95
C THR A 377 4.54 -36.27 -41.90
N ALA A 378 5.11 -37.49 -41.93
CA ALA A 378 6.18 -37.82 -42.87
C ALA A 378 5.74 -37.72 -44.36
N GLY A 379 4.43 -37.79 -44.61
CA GLY A 379 3.84 -37.66 -45.96
C GLY A 379 3.49 -36.22 -46.36
N GLY A 380 3.76 -35.23 -45.52
CA GLY A 380 3.49 -33.82 -45.80
C GLY A 380 2.63 -33.11 -44.76
N GLU A 381 2.26 -31.89 -45.08
CA GLU A 381 1.44 -31.01 -44.25
C GLU A 381 -0.02 -31.01 -44.72
N THR A 382 -0.96 -31.25 -43.81
CA THR A 382 -2.41 -31.24 -44.09
C THR A 382 -3.09 -30.17 -43.23
N THR A 383 -3.75 -29.21 -43.87
CA THR A 383 -4.51 -28.16 -43.18
C THR A 383 -5.68 -28.78 -42.41
N LEU A 384 -5.81 -28.40 -41.15
CA LEU A 384 -6.95 -28.78 -40.30
C LEU A 384 -8.08 -27.74 -40.45
N PRO A 385 -9.34 -28.11 -40.21
CA PRO A 385 -10.43 -27.13 -40.17
C PRO A 385 -10.13 -26.00 -39.20
N PRO A 386 -10.43 -24.72 -39.53
CA PRO A 386 -10.24 -23.62 -38.64
C PRO A 386 -11.14 -23.77 -37.40
N VAL A 387 -10.61 -23.42 -36.21
CA VAL A 387 -11.42 -23.29 -35.01
C VAL A 387 -11.81 -21.82 -34.87
N LEU A 388 -13.11 -21.57 -34.87
CA LEU A 388 -13.69 -20.23 -34.74
C LEU A 388 -14.46 -20.16 -33.44
N THR A 389 -14.11 -19.21 -32.59
CA THR A 389 -14.85 -18.91 -31.34
C THR A 389 -15.30 -17.45 -31.38
N ASN A 390 -16.60 -17.22 -31.18
CA ASN A 390 -17.12 -15.87 -30.99
C ASN A 390 -18.04 -15.91 -29.78
N THR A 391 -17.75 -15.08 -28.80
CA THR A 391 -18.54 -14.99 -27.56
C THR A 391 -18.81 -13.53 -27.24
N LEU A 392 -20.09 -13.21 -27.06
CA LEU A 392 -20.53 -11.93 -26.51
C LEU A 392 -20.93 -12.17 -25.05
N ALA A 393 -20.20 -11.56 -24.13
CA ALA A 393 -20.40 -11.74 -22.71
C ALA A 393 -20.95 -10.49 -22.03
N PHE A 394 -21.92 -10.67 -21.17
CA PHE A 394 -22.47 -9.62 -20.30
C PHE A 394 -22.28 -10.01 -18.84
N ARG A 395 -21.82 -9.05 -18.04
CA ARG A 395 -21.60 -9.24 -16.61
C ARG A 395 -22.25 -8.10 -15.84
N THR A 396 -23.07 -8.44 -14.86
CA THR A 396 -23.69 -7.45 -13.98
C THR A 396 -23.46 -7.86 -12.54
N ILE A 397 -22.99 -6.92 -11.72
CA ILE A 397 -22.93 -7.08 -10.27
C ILE A 397 -23.65 -5.91 -9.66
N LYS A 398 -24.63 -6.18 -8.80
CA LYS A 398 -25.29 -5.17 -7.97
C LYS A 398 -24.94 -5.48 -6.53
N TYR A 399 -24.55 -4.46 -5.80
CA TYR A 399 -24.18 -4.56 -4.40
C TYR A 399 -24.85 -3.45 -3.61
N ARG A 400 -25.52 -3.83 -2.53
CA ARG A 400 -26.06 -2.90 -1.55
C ARG A 400 -25.68 -3.37 -0.15
N ARG A 401 -25.18 -2.48 0.66
CA ARG A 401 -24.91 -2.72 2.07
C ARG A 401 -25.48 -1.58 2.89
N PHE A 402 -26.23 -1.96 3.89
CA PHE A 402 -26.72 -1.13 4.96
C PHE A 402 -25.97 -1.47 6.25
N LEU A 403 -25.61 -0.46 7.04
CA LEU A 403 -25.04 -0.65 8.37
C LEU A 403 -25.66 0.38 9.31
N ASN A 404 -26.12 -0.12 10.45
CA ASN A 404 -26.49 0.69 11.60
C ASN A 404 -25.63 0.29 12.79
N LEU A 405 -25.06 1.28 13.49
CA LEU A 405 -24.25 1.09 14.68
C LEU A 405 -24.71 2.07 15.74
N ILE A 406 -25.20 1.54 16.85
CA ILE A 406 -25.49 2.32 18.05
C ILE A 406 -24.47 2.00 19.14
N GLU A 407 -23.91 3.02 19.76
CA GLU A 407 -22.92 2.90 20.84
C GLU A 407 -23.25 3.84 21.97
N ALA A 408 -23.04 3.38 23.20
CA ALA A 408 -23.14 4.15 24.41
C ALA A 408 -21.80 4.17 25.14
N ASP A 409 -21.32 5.35 25.47
CA ASP A 409 -20.09 5.57 26.24
C ASP A 409 -20.45 6.20 27.59
N LEU A 410 -19.91 5.63 28.68
CA LEU A 410 -20.13 6.08 30.04
C LEU A 410 -18.81 6.23 30.79
N ASP A 411 -18.51 7.44 31.24
CA ASP A 411 -17.43 7.73 32.17
C ASP A 411 -17.91 7.50 33.61
N ILE A 412 -17.80 6.24 34.10
CA ILE A 412 -18.21 5.82 35.43
C ILE A 412 -17.47 6.64 36.51
N SER A 413 -16.16 6.83 36.26
CA SER A 413 -15.29 7.58 37.18
C SER A 413 -14.12 8.20 36.42
N ARG A 414 -13.27 8.96 37.12
CA ARG A 414 -12.03 9.50 36.52
C ARG A 414 -11.02 8.44 36.05
N TRP A 415 -11.18 7.22 36.54
CA TRP A 415 -10.29 6.12 36.24
C TRP A 415 -10.94 4.99 35.41
N LEU A 416 -12.24 5.03 35.17
CA LEU A 416 -12.97 3.99 34.43
C LEU A 416 -13.99 4.59 33.48
N SER A 417 -13.83 4.32 32.19
CA SER A 417 -14.82 4.54 31.13
C SER A 417 -15.20 3.19 30.52
N VAL A 418 -16.45 2.99 30.21
CA VAL A 418 -16.97 1.80 29.51
C VAL A 418 -17.72 2.23 28.26
N HIS A 419 -17.68 1.38 27.23
CA HIS A 419 -18.53 1.52 26.06
C HIS A 419 -19.20 0.19 25.73
N ALA A 420 -20.40 0.27 25.20
CA ALA A 420 -21.15 -0.87 24.67
C ALA A 420 -21.87 -0.46 23.42
N GLY A 421 -21.98 -1.37 22.46
CA GLY A 421 -22.60 -1.08 21.20
C GLY A 421 -23.20 -2.31 20.53
N TYR A 422 -24.04 -2.03 19.56
CA TYR A 422 -24.64 -3.04 18.70
C TYR A 422 -24.56 -2.56 17.25
N ARG A 423 -24.05 -3.43 16.38
CA ARG A 423 -23.93 -3.18 14.94
C ARG A 423 -24.77 -4.21 14.17
N TYR A 424 -25.69 -3.71 13.41
CA TYR A 424 -26.44 -4.46 12.42
C TYR A 424 -25.91 -4.15 11.02
N THR A 425 -25.70 -5.18 10.22
CA THR A 425 -25.32 -5.03 8.81
C THR A 425 -26.22 -5.90 7.96
N ASP A 426 -26.78 -5.35 6.90
CA ASP A 426 -27.55 -6.05 5.87
C ASP A 426 -26.86 -5.83 4.52
N ARG A 427 -26.55 -6.91 3.80
CA ARG A 427 -25.83 -6.90 2.54
C ARG A 427 -26.56 -7.75 1.53
N HIS A 428 -26.78 -7.16 0.36
CA HIS A 428 -27.42 -7.79 -0.78
C HIS A 428 -26.49 -7.73 -1.98
N VAL A 429 -26.26 -8.86 -2.64
CA VAL A 429 -25.47 -9.00 -3.87
C VAL A 429 -26.26 -9.75 -4.91
N GLU A 430 -26.32 -9.20 -6.10
CA GLU A 430 -26.88 -9.85 -7.30
C GLU A 430 -25.75 -9.95 -8.33
N VAL A 431 -25.49 -11.15 -8.81
CA VAL A 431 -24.53 -11.43 -9.87
C VAL A 431 -25.28 -11.98 -11.08
N GLY A 432 -25.19 -11.29 -12.20
CA GLY A 432 -25.81 -11.70 -13.45
C GLY A 432 -24.73 -11.92 -14.51
N PHE A 433 -24.85 -13.00 -15.26
CA PHE A 433 -24.00 -13.29 -16.41
C PHE A 433 -24.83 -13.88 -17.56
N ASP A 434 -24.44 -13.55 -18.77
CA ASP A 434 -25.03 -14.03 -20.00
C ASP A 434 -23.91 -14.17 -21.05
N ASP A 435 -23.68 -15.37 -21.53
CA ASP A 435 -22.66 -15.69 -22.53
C ASP A 435 -23.35 -16.21 -23.79
N ILE A 436 -23.34 -15.39 -24.83
CA ILE A 436 -23.92 -15.70 -26.12
C ILE A 436 -22.78 -16.17 -27.05
N SER A 437 -22.66 -17.47 -27.26
CA SER A 437 -21.73 -18.08 -28.21
C SER A 437 -22.43 -18.55 -29.47
N ILE A 438 -21.70 -18.56 -30.62
CA ILE A 438 -22.25 -19.08 -31.85
C ILE A 438 -22.57 -20.56 -31.64
N GLY A 439 -23.86 -20.91 -31.80
CA GLY A 439 -24.37 -22.28 -31.72
C GLY A 439 -24.93 -22.71 -30.36
N THR A 440 -24.75 -21.96 -29.29
CA THR A 440 -25.26 -22.29 -27.96
C THR A 440 -25.62 -21.01 -27.21
N PRO A 441 -26.80 -20.40 -27.41
CA PRO A 441 -27.21 -19.33 -26.55
C PRO A 441 -27.54 -19.93 -25.16
N ALA A 442 -26.68 -19.61 -24.16
CA ALA A 442 -27.06 -19.74 -22.77
C ALA A 442 -27.95 -18.54 -22.43
N GLY A 443 -29.05 -18.76 -21.76
CA GLY A 443 -29.87 -17.64 -21.26
C GLY A 443 -29.21 -16.93 -20.07
N PRO A 444 -29.65 -15.72 -19.74
CA PRO A 444 -29.12 -14.97 -18.61
C PRO A 444 -29.31 -15.73 -17.29
N GLU A 445 -28.23 -15.93 -16.57
CA GLU A 445 -28.25 -16.47 -15.22
C GLU A 445 -28.10 -15.33 -14.20
N VAL A 446 -28.89 -15.38 -13.15
CA VAL A 446 -28.85 -14.39 -12.06
C VAL A 446 -28.83 -15.11 -10.73
N GLU A 447 -27.77 -14.87 -9.97
CA GLU A 447 -27.64 -15.36 -8.60
C GLU A 447 -27.81 -14.20 -7.61
N THR A 448 -28.51 -14.46 -6.52
CA THR A 448 -28.79 -13.47 -5.49
C THR A 448 -28.34 -14.00 -4.13
N PHE A 449 -27.64 -13.15 -3.40
CA PHE A 449 -27.12 -13.48 -2.08
C PHE A 449 -27.48 -12.39 -1.07
N ASP A 450 -28.06 -12.79 0.04
CA ASP A 450 -28.38 -11.95 1.18
C ASP A 450 -27.53 -12.36 2.39
N ASN A 451 -27.08 -11.36 3.15
CA ASN A 451 -26.29 -11.61 4.35
C ASN A 451 -26.62 -10.55 5.40
N ARG A 452 -27.03 -11.01 6.58
CA ARG A 452 -27.27 -10.17 7.75
C ARG A 452 -26.30 -10.55 8.85
N THR A 453 -25.68 -9.55 9.44
CA THR A 453 -24.69 -9.74 10.52
C THR A 453 -25.10 -8.92 11.72
N ASN A 454 -25.19 -9.56 12.87
CA ASN A 454 -25.39 -8.96 14.17
C ASN A 454 -24.05 -8.96 14.93
N THR A 455 -23.66 -7.82 15.51
CA THR A 455 -22.40 -7.73 16.24
C THR A 455 -22.59 -6.94 17.52
N PHE A 456 -22.20 -7.54 18.64
CA PHE A 456 -22.12 -6.89 19.94
C PHE A 456 -20.69 -6.38 20.16
N ILE A 457 -20.60 -5.17 20.67
CA ILE A 457 -19.36 -4.48 20.96
C ILE A 457 -19.38 -4.13 22.45
N PHE A 458 -18.28 -4.42 23.14
CA PHE A 458 -18.09 -4.03 24.53
C PHE A 458 -16.63 -3.69 24.77
N GLY A 459 -16.40 -2.66 25.55
CA GLY A 459 -15.03 -2.37 25.96
C GLY A 459 -14.96 -1.41 27.16
N PHE A 460 -13.75 -1.30 27.68
CA PHE A 460 -13.47 -0.36 28.75
C PHE A 460 -12.05 0.23 28.64
N LYS A 461 -11.92 1.39 29.23
CA LYS A 461 -10.64 2.05 29.48
C LYS A 461 -10.52 2.28 30.96
N ALA A 462 -9.50 1.71 31.59
CA ALA A 462 -9.23 1.85 33.01
C ALA A 462 -7.87 2.50 33.25
N LYS A 463 -7.80 3.38 34.27
CA LYS A 463 -6.57 3.94 34.82
C LYS A 463 -6.53 3.68 36.33
N PRO A 464 -6.33 2.44 36.77
CA PRO A 464 -6.40 2.07 38.20
C PRO A 464 -5.46 2.92 39.06
N VAL A 465 -4.30 3.28 38.49
CA VAL A 465 -3.33 4.20 39.05
C VAL A 465 -2.83 5.18 37.98
N LYS A 466 -2.27 6.32 38.37
CA LYS A 466 -1.83 7.38 37.43
C LYS A 466 -0.80 6.88 36.39
N ILE A 467 -0.02 5.87 36.76
CA ILE A 467 1.06 5.32 35.94
C ILE A 467 0.61 4.19 35.01
N TRP A 468 -0.61 3.63 35.17
CA TRP A 468 -1.07 2.48 34.41
C TRP A 468 -2.40 2.76 33.72
N SER A 469 -2.46 2.46 32.41
CA SER A 469 -3.68 2.52 31.59
C SER A 469 -3.91 1.16 30.93
N LEU A 470 -5.13 0.66 31.05
CA LEU A 470 -5.60 -0.59 30.48
C LEU A 470 -6.78 -0.31 29.53
N TYR A 471 -6.77 -0.92 28.35
CA TYR A 471 -7.84 -0.87 27.35
C TYR A 471 -8.25 -2.29 27.03
N PHE A 472 -9.52 -2.52 26.92
CA PHE A 472 -10.12 -3.78 26.52
C PHE A 472 -11.23 -3.50 25.51
N ASP A 473 -11.24 -4.22 24.40
CA ASP A 473 -12.31 -4.19 23.39
C ASP A 473 -12.66 -5.64 23.00
N LEU A 474 -13.94 -5.92 22.93
CA LEU A 474 -14.53 -7.19 22.50
C LEU A 474 -15.54 -6.90 21.39
N GLU A 475 -15.44 -7.61 20.30
CA GLU A 475 -16.44 -7.72 19.25
C GLU A 475 -16.87 -9.20 19.13
N ARG A 476 -18.17 -9.48 19.22
CA ARG A 476 -18.75 -10.78 18.95
C ARG A 476 -19.84 -10.62 17.92
N GLY A 477 -19.72 -11.31 16.79
CA GLY A 477 -20.69 -11.22 15.72
C GLY A 477 -21.05 -12.56 15.11
N GLU A 478 -22.26 -12.63 14.57
CA GLU A 478 -22.81 -13.78 13.88
C GLU A 478 -23.57 -13.32 12.64
N SER A 479 -23.42 -14.06 11.55
CA SER A 479 -24.11 -13.84 10.28
C SER A 479 -25.04 -14.99 9.98
N ASP A 480 -26.15 -14.70 9.27
CA ASP A 480 -27.10 -15.72 8.82
C ASP A 480 -26.62 -16.47 7.57
N ASN A 481 -25.75 -15.86 6.77
CA ASN A 481 -25.21 -16.42 5.54
C ASN A 481 -23.84 -15.83 5.21
N VAL A 482 -23.16 -16.39 4.21
CA VAL A 482 -21.86 -15.92 3.71
C VAL A 482 -21.81 -16.00 2.19
N PHE A 483 -21.13 -15.01 1.57
CA PHE A 483 -20.89 -15.02 0.11
C PHE A 483 -19.58 -15.70 -0.26
N THR A 484 -18.59 -15.59 0.60
CA THR A 484 -17.28 -16.13 0.36
C THR A 484 -16.77 -16.88 1.57
N ARG A 485 -15.88 -17.84 1.33
CA ARG A 485 -15.26 -18.66 2.37
C ARG A 485 -14.45 -17.86 3.40
N VAL A 486 -14.09 -16.62 3.08
CA VAL A 486 -13.31 -15.73 3.97
C VAL A 486 -14.16 -14.68 4.68
N ASP A 487 -15.46 -14.63 4.43
CA ASP A 487 -16.38 -13.74 5.14
C ASP A 487 -16.47 -14.09 6.63
N ASN A 488 -16.70 -13.07 7.44
CA ASN A 488 -17.01 -13.27 8.85
C ASN A 488 -18.40 -13.90 9.00
N TYR A 489 -18.47 -15.05 9.65
CA TYR A 489 -19.72 -15.72 9.97
C TYR A 489 -19.95 -15.76 11.48
N ASP A 490 -19.27 -16.63 12.20
CA ASP A 490 -19.23 -16.66 13.64
C ASP A 490 -17.84 -16.17 14.09
N PHE A 491 -17.77 -14.93 14.55
CA PHE A 491 -16.47 -14.32 14.82
C PHE A 491 -16.39 -13.65 16.19
N THR A 492 -15.20 -13.70 16.75
CA THR A 492 -14.84 -13.02 17.99
C THR A 492 -13.49 -12.32 17.82
N ASN A 493 -13.49 -11.01 18.08
CA ASN A 493 -12.28 -10.19 18.11
C ASN A 493 -12.09 -9.65 19.51
N VAL A 494 -10.91 -9.87 20.09
CA VAL A 494 -10.53 -9.30 21.39
C VAL A 494 -9.25 -8.50 21.22
N ARG A 495 -9.23 -7.30 21.79
CA ARG A 495 -8.04 -6.48 21.88
C ARG A 495 -7.83 -6.05 23.33
N VAL A 496 -6.65 -6.30 23.84
CA VAL A 496 -6.19 -5.82 25.15
C VAL A 496 -4.94 -4.98 24.94
N ARG A 497 -4.87 -3.82 25.53
CA ARG A 497 -3.68 -2.96 25.50
C ARG A 497 -3.40 -2.43 26.91
N SER A 498 -2.16 -2.58 27.35
CA SER A 498 -1.66 -2.08 28.63
C SER A 498 -0.52 -1.10 28.39
N ILE A 499 -0.56 0.04 29.05
CA ILE A 499 0.48 1.06 29.02
C ILE A 499 0.86 1.37 30.48
N LEU A 500 2.10 1.08 30.83
CA LEU A 500 2.65 1.36 32.15
C LEU A 500 3.78 2.38 32.04
N ARG A 501 3.65 3.51 32.74
CA ARG A 501 4.63 4.59 32.77
C ARG A 501 5.04 4.85 34.22
N PRO A 502 5.99 4.09 34.78
CA PRO A 502 6.40 4.23 36.18
C PRO A 502 6.91 5.64 36.50
N ASN A 503 7.57 6.25 35.51
CA ASN A 503 8.06 7.63 35.58
C ASN A 503 8.07 8.27 34.18
N ARG A 504 8.59 9.50 34.06
CA ARG A 504 8.65 10.26 32.80
C ARG A 504 9.65 9.71 31.78
N THR A 505 10.60 8.87 32.24
CA THR A 505 11.70 8.36 31.42
C THR A 505 11.51 6.93 30.96
N LEU A 506 10.50 6.22 31.48
CA LEU A 506 10.28 4.80 31.22
C LEU A 506 8.82 4.51 30.88
N SER A 507 8.60 3.86 29.75
CA SER A 507 7.28 3.42 29.28
C SER A 507 7.32 1.96 28.83
N PHE A 508 6.37 1.17 29.31
CA PHE A 508 6.11 -0.20 28.86
C PHE A 508 4.76 -0.23 28.13
N ASN A 509 4.73 -0.82 26.96
CA ASN A 509 3.51 -1.05 26.21
C ASN A 509 3.39 -2.54 25.95
N ALA A 510 2.19 -3.09 26.12
CA ALA A 510 1.89 -4.47 25.74
C ALA A 510 0.50 -4.52 25.12
N SER A 511 0.31 -5.31 24.07
CA SER A 511 -0.99 -5.54 23.47
C SER A 511 -1.16 -6.99 23.04
N VAL A 512 -2.38 -7.50 23.17
CA VAL A 512 -2.82 -8.78 22.64
C VAL A 512 -4.02 -8.52 21.73
N VAL A 513 -3.97 -9.05 20.53
CA VAL A 513 -5.11 -9.03 19.58
C VAL A 513 -5.41 -10.48 19.21
N THR A 514 -6.66 -10.88 19.41
CA THR A 514 -7.15 -12.17 18.95
C THR A 514 -8.28 -11.98 17.96
N LYS A 515 -8.27 -12.77 16.89
CA LYS A 515 -9.34 -12.80 15.89
C LYS A 515 -9.65 -14.27 15.61
N ASP A 516 -10.88 -14.64 15.83
CA ASP A 516 -11.40 -15.98 15.51
C ASP A 516 -12.58 -15.82 14.58
N ASN A 517 -12.64 -16.63 13.54
CA ASN A 517 -13.76 -16.69 12.62
C ASN A 517 -13.99 -18.14 12.18
N ALA A 518 -15.17 -18.64 12.37
CA ALA A 518 -15.64 -19.92 11.83
C ALA A 518 -16.65 -19.67 10.74
N ASN A 519 -16.37 -20.13 9.54
CA ASN A 519 -17.24 -19.97 8.38
C ASN A 519 -17.60 -21.36 7.83
N PRO A 520 -18.85 -21.83 7.98
CA PRO A 520 -19.32 -23.14 7.56
C PRO A 520 -19.82 -23.15 6.09
N SER A 521 -19.19 -22.40 5.19
CA SER A 521 -19.63 -22.31 3.79
C SER A 521 -20.07 -23.67 3.22
N VAL A 522 -21.28 -23.74 2.64
CA VAL A 522 -21.89 -24.94 2.07
C VAL A 522 -22.02 -24.75 0.56
N THR A 523 -21.70 -25.78 -0.24
CA THR A 523 -21.94 -25.80 -1.69
C THR A 523 -23.29 -26.41 -2.03
N GLU A 524 -23.77 -26.25 -3.27
CA GLU A 524 -24.98 -26.85 -3.81
C GLU A 524 -25.04 -28.39 -3.63
N ASP A 525 -23.89 -29.06 -3.61
CA ASP A 525 -23.77 -30.49 -3.35
C ASP A 525 -23.86 -30.89 -1.87
N ASN A 526 -24.25 -30.00 -0.97
CA ASN A 526 -24.23 -30.20 0.49
C ASN A 526 -22.85 -30.57 1.07
N ARG A 527 -21.78 -30.30 0.36
CA ARG A 527 -20.42 -30.48 0.87
C ARG A 527 -20.02 -29.23 1.65
N ALA A 528 -19.69 -29.42 2.92
CA ALA A 528 -19.21 -28.33 3.74
C ALA A 528 -17.79 -27.93 3.30
N PHE A 529 -17.60 -26.68 2.88
CA PHE A 529 -16.31 -26.08 2.65
C PHE A 529 -15.96 -25.10 3.78
N GLY A 530 -16.02 -25.58 5.01
CA GLY A 530 -15.73 -24.77 6.19
C GLY A 530 -14.33 -24.17 6.17
N VAL A 531 -14.23 -22.93 6.64
CA VAL A 531 -12.97 -22.24 6.87
C VAL A 531 -12.93 -21.71 8.31
N ASN A 532 -11.95 -22.17 9.09
CA ASN A 532 -11.70 -21.65 10.43
C ASN A 532 -10.41 -20.86 10.43
N VAL A 533 -10.47 -19.58 10.75
CA VAL A 533 -9.29 -18.70 10.87
C VAL A 533 -9.11 -18.28 12.32
N LYS A 534 -7.91 -18.47 12.85
CA LYS A 534 -7.53 -18.02 14.19
C LYS A 534 -6.25 -17.18 14.09
N GLY A 535 -6.34 -15.93 14.48
CA GLY A 535 -5.22 -15.00 14.55
C GLY A 535 -4.90 -14.64 16.00
N ARG A 536 -3.61 -14.62 16.36
CA ARG A 536 -3.13 -14.20 17.67
C ARG A 536 -1.91 -13.32 17.46
N VAL A 537 -1.97 -12.10 17.94
CA VAL A 537 -0.84 -11.16 17.86
C VAL A 537 -0.55 -10.66 19.26
N PHE A 538 0.66 -10.87 19.72
CA PHE A 538 1.20 -10.26 20.92
C PHE A 538 2.27 -9.25 20.54
N THR A 539 2.21 -8.04 21.09
CA THR A 539 3.24 -7.02 20.89
C THR A 539 3.62 -6.44 22.24
N SER A 540 4.90 -6.27 22.47
CA SER A 540 5.42 -5.57 23.66
C SER A 540 6.55 -4.62 23.25
N SER A 541 6.65 -3.46 23.92
CA SER A 541 7.75 -2.53 23.74
C SER A 541 8.10 -1.82 25.04
N VAL A 542 9.35 -1.43 25.12
CA VAL A 542 9.91 -0.64 26.22
C VAL A 542 10.61 0.56 25.61
N ASP A 543 10.28 1.75 26.09
CA ASP A 543 10.97 3.00 25.77
C ASP A 543 11.59 3.57 27.03
N TRP A 544 12.90 3.82 26.99
CA TRP A 544 13.68 4.30 28.13
C TRP A 544 14.53 5.48 27.72
N SER A 545 14.32 6.63 28.33
CA SER A 545 15.04 7.88 28.04
C SER A 545 15.38 8.58 29.35
N PRO A 546 16.41 8.08 30.08
CA PRO A 546 16.76 8.59 31.42
C PRO A 546 17.31 10.02 31.37
N SER A 547 17.84 10.45 30.25
CA SER A 547 18.36 11.80 30.04
C SER A 547 18.33 12.14 28.53
N GLN A 548 18.62 13.40 28.21
CA GLN A 548 18.82 13.83 26.81
C GLN A 548 20.03 13.16 26.13
N LYS A 549 20.96 12.58 26.92
CA LYS A 549 22.18 11.95 26.41
C LYS A 549 21.99 10.46 26.08
N TRP A 550 20.94 9.82 26.60
CA TRP A 550 20.73 8.38 26.48
C TRP A 550 19.27 8.09 26.19
N SER A 551 19.03 7.28 25.19
CA SER A 551 17.72 6.67 25.00
C SER A 551 17.87 5.25 24.42
N ALA A 552 16.98 4.38 24.81
CA ALA A 552 16.88 3.04 24.25
C ALA A 552 15.39 2.70 24.06
N SER A 553 15.10 2.00 22.99
CA SER A 553 13.78 1.39 22.76
C SER A 553 13.96 -0.02 22.27
N GLY A 554 13.08 -0.91 22.68
CA GLY A 554 13.07 -2.28 22.23
C GLY A 554 11.67 -2.85 22.22
N GLY A 555 11.44 -3.83 21.35
CA GLY A 555 10.12 -4.45 21.26
C GLY A 555 10.18 -5.85 20.67
N TYR A 556 9.11 -6.59 20.97
CA TYR A 556 8.89 -7.93 20.46
C TYR A 556 7.46 -8.07 19.98
N THR A 557 7.29 -8.64 18.80
CA THR A 557 5.99 -9.02 18.24
C THR A 557 6.00 -10.50 17.92
N HIS A 558 4.99 -11.20 18.40
CA HIS A 558 4.68 -12.58 18.02
C HIS A 558 3.33 -12.61 17.33
N SER A 559 3.31 -13.10 16.11
CA SER A 559 2.07 -13.29 15.34
C SER A 559 1.92 -14.77 14.99
N ARG A 560 0.75 -15.31 15.27
CA ARG A 560 0.36 -16.65 14.86
C ARG A 560 -0.95 -16.59 14.11
N VAL A 561 -0.99 -17.14 12.90
CA VAL A 561 -2.20 -17.31 12.10
C VAL A 561 -2.36 -18.78 11.78
N THR A 562 -3.56 -19.30 11.98
CA THR A 562 -3.95 -20.64 11.54
C THR A 562 -5.21 -20.51 10.71
N SER A 563 -5.23 -21.08 9.53
CA SER A 563 -6.41 -21.17 8.66
C SER A 563 -6.59 -22.63 8.27
N ASP A 564 -7.65 -23.24 8.76
CA ASP A 564 -8.08 -24.58 8.39
C ASP A 564 -9.19 -24.45 7.38
N ALA A 565 -9.02 -25.01 6.18
CA ALA A 565 -9.99 -24.94 5.09
C ALA A 565 -10.22 -26.34 4.50
N GLU A 566 -11.47 -26.69 4.27
CA GLU A 566 -11.82 -27.85 3.44
C GLU A 566 -11.63 -27.49 1.96
N ILE A 567 -11.03 -28.40 1.21
CA ILE A 567 -10.73 -28.22 -0.21
C ILE A 567 -11.10 -29.49 -0.99
N ILE A 568 -11.39 -29.33 -2.28
CA ILE A 568 -11.50 -30.46 -3.21
C ILE A 568 -10.14 -30.60 -3.90
N LEU A 569 -9.55 -31.78 -3.78
CA LEU A 569 -8.34 -32.14 -4.53
C LEU A 569 -8.77 -32.86 -5.81
N ALA A 570 -8.60 -32.22 -6.96
CA ALA A 570 -8.81 -32.85 -8.25
C ALA A 570 -7.44 -33.38 -8.76
N PHE A 571 -7.31 -34.69 -8.86
CA PHE A 571 -6.18 -35.31 -9.52
C PHE A 571 -6.62 -35.77 -10.92
N SER A 572 -5.77 -35.57 -11.91
CA SER A 572 -6.04 -35.99 -13.29
C SER A 572 -6.39 -37.50 -13.35
N GLY A 573 -7.59 -37.82 -13.83
CA GLY A 573 -8.09 -39.19 -13.95
C GLY A 573 -8.70 -39.81 -12.69
N SER A 574 -8.86 -39.04 -11.60
CA SER A 574 -9.49 -39.54 -10.37
C SER A 574 -10.71 -38.68 -9.99
N PRO A 575 -11.76 -39.27 -9.37
CA PRO A 575 -12.83 -38.46 -8.83
C PRO A 575 -12.29 -37.48 -7.77
N SER A 576 -12.84 -36.28 -7.73
CA SER A 576 -12.47 -35.25 -6.77
C SER A 576 -12.65 -35.75 -5.34
N THR A 577 -11.58 -35.72 -4.56
CA THR A 577 -11.58 -36.21 -3.16
C THR A 577 -11.61 -35.03 -2.21
N PRO A 578 -12.50 -35.00 -1.19
CA PRO A 578 -12.45 -34.00 -0.14
C PRO A 578 -11.11 -34.09 0.62
N GLY A 579 -10.47 -32.95 0.82
CA GLY A 579 -9.23 -32.82 1.57
C GLY A 579 -9.27 -31.65 2.52
N GLN A 580 -8.26 -31.53 3.38
CA GLN A 580 -8.09 -30.39 4.27
C GLN A 580 -6.81 -29.66 3.94
N SER A 581 -6.89 -28.33 3.80
CA SER A 581 -5.74 -27.46 3.76
C SER A 581 -5.60 -26.79 5.11
N ARG A 582 -4.44 -26.88 5.71
CA ARG A 582 -4.09 -26.13 6.90
C ARG A 582 -2.94 -25.18 6.58
N TYR A 583 -3.23 -23.90 6.57
CA TYR A 583 -2.21 -22.86 6.54
C TYR A 583 -1.85 -22.45 7.96
N PHE A 584 -0.56 -22.31 8.23
CA PHE A 584 -0.06 -21.91 9.51
C PHE A 584 1.18 -21.03 9.37
N SER A 585 1.20 -19.87 10.03
CA SER A 585 2.40 -19.03 10.15
C SER A 585 2.69 -18.70 11.61
N ARG A 586 3.97 -18.55 11.92
CA ARG A 586 4.49 -18.07 13.22
C ARG A 586 5.55 -17.02 12.94
N ASP A 587 5.20 -15.80 13.16
CA ASP A 587 6.09 -14.70 12.87
C ASP A 587 6.60 -14.07 14.15
N ASN A 588 7.92 -13.93 14.27
CA ASN A 588 8.58 -13.36 15.43
C ASN A 588 9.44 -12.20 14.95
N PHE A 589 9.16 -11.03 15.47
CA PHE A 589 9.91 -9.82 15.20
C PHE A 589 10.43 -9.24 16.51
N PHE A 590 11.72 -8.95 16.54
CA PHE A 590 12.39 -8.30 17.65
C PHE A 590 13.19 -7.11 17.15
N PHE A 591 13.16 -6.02 17.88
CA PHE A 591 14.04 -4.87 17.61
C PHE A 591 14.57 -4.26 18.90
N VAL A 592 15.76 -3.68 18.81
CA VAL A 592 16.32 -2.79 19.81
C VAL A 592 17.02 -1.63 19.11
N ASN A 593 16.83 -0.41 19.63
CA ASN A 593 17.51 0.79 19.16
C ASN A 593 18.07 1.53 20.36
N GLY A 594 19.25 2.11 20.19
CA GLY A 594 19.93 2.91 21.20
C GLY A 594 20.49 4.19 20.62
N PHE A 595 20.45 5.23 21.42
CA PHE A 595 21.10 6.50 21.17
C PHE A 595 21.99 6.87 22.36
N CYS A 596 23.21 7.32 22.09
CA CYS A 596 24.14 7.78 23.09
C CYS A 596 24.87 9.03 22.60
N GLN A 597 24.78 10.09 23.39
CA GLN A 597 25.64 11.26 23.22
C GLN A 597 26.95 11.06 24.01
N LEU A 598 28.01 10.61 23.33
CA LEU A 598 29.31 10.30 23.91
C LEU A 598 30.01 11.56 24.43
N SER A 599 29.86 12.67 23.70
CA SER A 599 30.39 13.99 24.08
C SER A 599 29.51 15.10 23.48
N SER A 600 29.86 16.37 23.71
CA SER A 600 29.18 17.51 23.06
C SER A 600 29.32 17.48 21.54
N ARG A 601 30.30 16.73 20.98
CA ARG A 601 30.59 16.63 19.56
C ARG A 601 30.31 15.25 18.96
N ALA A 602 30.16 14.20 19.76
CA ALA A 602 30.06 12.83 19.27
C ALA A 602 28.78 12.16 19.72
N GLN A 603 28.06 11.55 18.76
CA GLN A 603 26.82 10.82 18.98
C GLN A 603 26.92 9.44 18.32
N LEU A 604 26.36 8.43 18.97
CA LEU A 604 26.26 7.06 18.47
C LEU A 604 24.81 6.63 18.45
N PHE A 605 24.37 6.07 17.33
CA PHE A 605 23.12 5.36 17.16
C PHE A 605 23.45 3.89 16.85
N ALA A 606 22.77 2.96 17.48
CA ALA A 606 22.86 1.53 17.18
C ALA A 606 21.46 0.94 17.13
N GLY A 607 21.25 0.03 16.19
CA GLY A 607 19.99 -0.67 16.01
C GLY A 607 20.21 -2.14 15.67
N TYR A 608 19.27 -2.99 16.08
CA TYR A 608 19.23 -4.38 15.67
C TYR A 608 17.79 -4.79 15.43
N ARG A 609 17.55 -5.42 14.30
CA ARG A 609 16.25 -6.00 13.92
C ARG A 609 16.46 -7.48 13.61
N PHE A 610 15.58 -8.29 14.14
CA PHE A 610 15.55 -9.73 13.91
C PHE A 610 14.12 -10.14 13.56
N HIS A 611 13.97 -10.89 12.49
CA HIS A 611 12.69 -11.38 12.03
C HIS A 611 12.80 -12.84 11.65
N LYS A 612 11.89 -13.69 12.16
CA LYS A 612 11.95 -15.13 11.94
C LYS A 612 10.55 -15.74 11.90
N ASP A 613 10.28 -16.47 10.83
CA ASP A 613 9.24 -17.49 10.81
C ASP A 613 9.92 -18.86 10.77
N PRO A 614 9.70 -19.75 11.75
CA PRO A 614 10.29 -21.09 11.74
C PRO A 614 9.74 -21.97 10.61
N GLY A 615 8.67 -21.54 9.92
CA GLY A 615 8.01 -22.28 8.86
C GLY A 615 7.38 -23.58 9.32
N GLN A 616 6.58 -24.21 8.48
CA GLN A 616 6.08 -25.56 8.70
C GLN A 616 6.47 -26.54 7.58
N GLY A 617 6.94 -26.00 6.45
CA GLY A 617 7.16 -26.76 5.23
C GLY A 617 5.86 -27.28 4.61
N ASN A 618 5.93 -27.62 3.35
CA ASN A 618 4.84 -28.30 2.65
C ASN A 618 4.94 -29.78 2.94
N ARG A 619 3.97 -30.33 3.67
CA ARG A 619 3.84 -31.76 3.85
C ARG A 619 2.58 -32.23 3.13
N LEU A 620 2.75 -32.91 2.01
CA LEU A 620 1.67 -33.65 1.36
C LEU A 620 1.51 -34.97 2.11
N SER A 621 0.37 -35.17 2.74
CA SER A 621 -0.10 -36.50 3.12
C SER A 621 -1.25 -36.88 2.19
N THR A 622 -1.56 -38.17 2.07
CA THR A 622 -2.61 -38.70 1.19
C THR A 622 -4.00 -38.13 1.45
N GLN A 623 -4.19 -37.35 2.50
CA GLN A 623 -5.49 -36.76 2.89
C GLN A 623 -5.39 -35.30 3.37
N LYS A 624 -4.20 -34.71 3.51
CA LYS A 624 -4.02 -33.35 4.05
C LYS A 624 -2.93 -32.61 3.30
N LEU A 625 -3.30 -31.51 2.69
CA LEU A 625 -2.34 -30.53 2.19
C LEU A 625 -2.01 -29.55 3.32
N LEU A 626 -0.84 -29.72 3.93
CA LEU A 626 -0.34 -28.77 4.93
C LEU A 626 0.48 -27.71 4.22
N ILE A 627 -0.17 -26.59 3.90
CA ILE A 627 0.49 -25.40 3.36
C ILE A 627 0.83 -24.53 4.56
N GLY A 628 2.12 -24.44 4.92
CA GLY A 628 2.60 -23.54 5.96
C GLY A 628 3.38 -22.37 5.37
N SER A 629 3.69 -21.41 6.21
CA SER A 629 4.67 -20.37 5.89
C SER A 629 6.03 -21.02 5.62
N PHE A 630 6.78 -20.42 4.69
CA PHE A 630 8.16 -20.83 4.47
C PHE A 630 9.03 -20.37 5.64
N LYS A 631 9.98 -21.21 6.02
CA LYS A 631 10.97 -20.80 7.00
C LYS A 631 11.84 -19.70 6.42
N TYR A 632 11.88 -18.57 7.08
CA TYR A 632 12.81 -17.49 6.78
C TYR A 632 13.37 -16.87 8.07
N GLU A 633 14.52 -16.26 7.92
CA GLU A 633 15.21 -15.53 8.97
C GLU A 633 15.88 -14.29 8.37
N SER A 634 15.73 -13.14 9.01
CA SER A 634 16.37 -11.91 8.63
C SER A 634 16.96 -11.20 9.84
N GLN A 635 18.18 -10.70 9.70
CA GLN A 635 18.90 -9.92 10.72
C GLN A 635 19.43 -8.65 10.11
N ALA A 636 19.28 -7.54 10.83
CA ALA A 636 19.76 -6.24 10.37
C ALA A 636 20.33 -5.41 11.52
N PRO A 637 21.59 -5.68 11.96
CA PRO A 637 22.32 -4.76 12.79
C PRO A 637 22.73 -3.52 12.01
N GLU A 638 22.64 -2.36 12.66
CA GLU A 638 23.09 -1.08 12.11
C GLU A 638 23.75 -0.22 13.18
N ALA A 639 24.72 0.58 12.77
CA ALA A 639 25.37 1.56 13.62
C ALA A 639 25.64 2.84 12.82
N LYS A 640 25.48 3.99 13.47
CA LYS A 640 25.73 5.31 12.89
C LYS A 640 26.43 6.18 13.92
N PHE A 641 27.59 6.68 13.56
CA PHE A 641 28.38 7.62 14.32
C PHE A 641 28.28 9.00 13.68
N VAL A 642 28.03 10.03 14.49
CA VAL A 642 27.99 11.43 14.05
C VAL A 642 29.00 12.22 14.83
N LEU A 643 29.93 12.89 14.14
CA LEU A 643 30.94 13.76 14.71
C LEU A 643 30.72 15.20 14.24
N LYS A 644 30.44 16.12 15.17
CA LYS A 644 30.41 17.55 14.88
C LYS A 644 31.85 18.06 14.68
N VAL A 645 32.25 18.27 13.42
CA VAL A 645 33.57 18.80 13.07
C VAL A 645 33.67 20.28 13.49
N ASN A 646 32.61 21.03 13.16
CA ASN A 646 32.44 22.42 13.61
C ASN A 646 30.92 22.73 13.73
N LYS A 647 30.55 24.00 13.98
CA LYS A 647 29.17 24.39 14.14
C LYS A 647 28.29 24.15 12.93
N ASN A 648 28.86 24.08 11.74
CA ASN A 648 28.12 23.95 10.48
C ASN A 648 28.33 22.60 9.78
N VAL A 649 29.29 21.78 10.20
CA VAL A 649 29.69 20.56 9.53
C VAL A 649 29.67 19.39 10.49
N ASP A 650 28.87 18.36 10.16
CA ASP A 650 28.89 17.05 10.80
C ASP A 650 29.50 16.04 9.82
N TRP A 651 30.45 15.23 10.30
CA TRP A 651 30.87 14.02 9.60
C TRP A 651 30.09 12.84 10.15
N ILE A 652 29.62 11.99 9.24
CA ILE A 652 28.78 10.84 9.57
C ILE A 652 29.42 9.60 8.96
N ALA A 653 29.59 8.56 9.76
CA ALA A 653 29.95 7.23 9.32
C ALA A 653 28.91 6.25 9.79
N GLY A 654 28.48 5.37 8.91
CA GLY A 654 27.49 4.36 9.24
C GLY A 654 27.77 3.03 8.57
N TYR A 655 27.26 2.00 9.18
CA TYR A 655 27.35 0.63 8.69
C TYR A 655 26.05 -0.09 8.98
N GLN A 656 25.50 -0.74 7.96
CA GLN A 656 24.37 -1.65 8.07
C GLN A 656 24.79 -3.00 7.50
N TYR A 657 24.51 -4.05 8.24
CA TYR A 657 24.59 -5.41 7.75
C TYR A 657 23.19 -5.97 7.64
N VAL A 658 22.89 -6.69 6.57
CA VAL A 658 21.62 -7.39 6.41
C VAL A 658 21.91 -8.81 5.98
N ALA A 659 21.44 -9.78 6.77
CA ALA A 659 21.44 -11.18 6.41
C ALA A 659 20.01 -11.66 6.26
N TYR A 660 19.72 -12.34 5.18
CA TYR A 660 18.44 -12.97 4.89
C TYR A 660 18.66 -14.39 4.45
N GLN A 661 17.81 -15.29 4.92
CA GLN A 661 17.80 -16.70 4.53
C GLN A 661 16.38 -17.22 4.48
N GLU A 662 16.02 -17.92 3.41
CA GLU A 662 14.78 -18.65 3.24
C GLU A 662 15.06 -20.12 2.84
N GLN A 663 14.10 -21.02 3.10
CA GLN A 663 14.29 -22.45 2.82
C GLN A 663 13.53 -22.99 1.62
N PHE A 664 12.76 -22.19 0.92
CA PHE A 664 11.95 -22.67 -0.21
C PHE A 664 12.34 -21.98 -1.52
N PRO A 665 12.34 -22.71 -2.66
CA PRO A 665 12.31 -24.18 -2.78
C PRO A 665 13.68 -24.85 -2.62
N LYS A 666 14.79 -24.11 -2.75
CA LYS A 666 16.17 -24.64 -2.71
C LYS A 666 17.06 -24.05 -1.61
N GLY A 667 16.48 -23.18 -0.75
CA GLY A 667 17.25 -22.46 0.24
C GLY A 667 18.07 -21.32 -0.38
N ASP A 668 17.49 -20.12 -0.40
CA ASP A 668 18.17 -18.91 -0.86
C ASP A 668 18.59 -18.03 0.30
N PHE A 669 19.70 -17.34 0.14
CA PHE A 669 20.20 -16.39 1.11
C PHE A 669 20.93 -15.24 0.44
N TYR A 670 21.04 -14.14 1.17
CA TYR A 670 22.06 -13.12 0.90
C TYR A 670 22.59 -12.53 2.21
N ARG A 671 23.79 -12.01 2.14
CA ARG A 671 24.42 -11.17 3.17
C ARG A 671 24.89 -9.89 2.50
N ALA A 672 24.47 -8.76 3.01
CA ALA A 672 24.82 -7.47 2.45
C ALA A 672 25.51 -6.60 3.49
N HIS A 673 26.68 -6.05 3.11
CA HIS A 673 27.44 -5.08 3.88
C HIS A 673 27.27 -3.72 3.22
N LEU A 674 26.78 -2.73 3.98
CA LEU A 674 26.36 -1.42 3.50
C LEU A 674 27.08 -0.31 4.29
N PRO A 675 28.42 -0.17 4.19
CA PRO A 675 29.13 0.94 4.78
C PRO A 675 28.81 2.24 4.04
N TYR A 676 28.72 3.35 4.77
CA TYR A 676 28.61 4.67 4.16
C TYR A 676 29.33 5.72 4.97
N THR A 677 29.73 6.80 4.29
CA THR A 677 30.21 8.01 4.91
C THR A 677 29.62 9.23 4.22
N SER A 678 29.29 10.25 5.00
CA SER A 678 28.70 11.48 4.50
C SER A 678 29.18 12.71 5.28
N LEU A 679 29.02 13.85 4.64
CA LEU A 679 29.16 15.15 5.25
C LEU A 679 27.81 15.84 5.24
N ARG A 680 27.39 16.34 6.39
CA ARG A 680 26.24 17.20 6.54
C ARG A 680 26.71 18.62 6.77
N ILE A 681 26.33 19.50 5.84
CA ILE A 681 26.62 20.94 5.94
C ILE A 681 25.28 21.62 6.33
N SER A 682 25.31 22.42 7.36
CA SER A 682 24.14 23.14 7.87
C SER A 682 24.47 24.64 7.94
N PHE A 683 23.49 25.47 7.58
CA PHE A 683 23.61 26.93 7.59
C PHE A 683 22.49 27.52 8.46
N GLY A 684 22.75 28.58 9.36
CA GLY A 684 21.81 29.29 10.29
C GLY A 684 21.42 28.52 11.54
N ARG A 685 22.21 27.54 11.98
CA ARG A 685 22.00 27.00 13.33
C ARG A 685 22.12 28.13 14.36
N PRO A 686 21.17 28.33 15.31
CA PRO A 686 21.46 29.16 16.47
C PRO A 686 22.64 28.57 17.23
N GLU A 687 23.46 29.42 17.84
CA GLU A 687 24.60 29.01 18.65
C GLU A 687 24.21 28.20 19.88
#